data_eba5149af43c5344b87641e687cc067a
#
_entry.id   eba5149af43c5344b87641e687cc067a
#
_cell.length_a   1.000
_cell.length_b   1.000
_cell.length_c   1.000
_cell.angle_alpha   90.00
_cell.angle_beta   90.00
_cell.angle_gamma   90.00
#
_symmetry.space_group_name_H-M   'P 1'
#
loop_
_entity.id
_entity.type
_entity.pdbx_description
1 polymer ?
#
loop_
_entity_poly.entity_id
_entity_poly.type
_entity_poly.pdbx_seq_one_letter_code
_entity_poly.pdbx_strand_id
1 'polypeptide(L)'
;MIRTLQSLRFFFIMLVVLSHYIGPSFDFGGECGVSFFFMLSGFVLSLAYSGKIADGTFITKPFLLRQWIKIYPLHILTFIIMFALDIRIGNYCAPTAAIANLLLLQSWVPADSFYFVANSPSWFLCDILFFYAVFSSLNKRILRIDNRKLFSICLVVLLLYLCLMVVLPSYLVNPILYANPLTRLLDFVIGIILYKLYISDKGTALKDKLNTRSALSVSIMELSLILLVVITAIVYPHLPQRVRTVSIFWLSIPLFILFFALTDRHGGIISKTLKCKPMLWLGNISFCIYIIHAPVLRIFNSISVQTGISDQILVHFILFTTILILFSHITNKLNIAFISRVGKIMVFTKSIKKIYSSASLKLLAFCLFITLLYGITFLIAEFYDSPFSSFHDFFFLALQWLAIETAIFGLIYFISINKYVFCISFPIITVLSTIIAYYRCTLHLTLMPEVIELLLENDLRTSMDVVSWQLVLWVLSALAVSVYISMWRFRMEHIPCSWLHLVFSLIIVVVPLNMGTTNNAIVKRIPYSIFFTVAEYLDNRISVETVRQDFKGSAICNTDSMTVVFIIGESLRASSMQINGYERSTTPLLCKEDNVVSMSDIYSDYNLTHLSIPHFMTRSDEKHPDRAYTERSFISLMKRAGYSSVWLANQESIKSFVYFIKECDRVKYVSTGKVSYIYDKWLDTDLLPYYDEELKRPDARKLIILHTVGSHWYYNTHFTDEYEKFKPITDSKILSSNSFGQIRNSYDNSILYSDFFWHQVIDRLRNKNAVLIYLSDHGECMGEDGHFIHGSVDNEPQHLPGCFVWYSDEFARRYPQKVRSLRSNKDKRYKSYFLFHSILDAADIKSGYIDDSINIFR
;
A
#
# COMPACT_ATOMS: atom_id res chain seq x y z
N MET A 1 -31.02 -24.68 -23.98
CA MET A 1 -30.81 -23.46 -23.15
C MET A 1 -32.17 -22.77 -22.97
N ILE A 2 -32.56 -22.48 -21.74
CA ILE A 2 -33.83 -21.80 -21.41
C ILE A 2 -33.64 -20.32 -21.69
N ARG A 3 -34.29 -19.80 -22.76
CA ARG A 3 -34.03 -18.43 -23.27
C ARG A 3 -34.47 -17.33 -22.31
N THR A 4 -35.60 -17.56 -21.63
CA THR A 4 -36.12 -16.61 -20.62
C THR A 4 -35.13 -16.40 -19.46
N LEU A 5 -34.59 -17.48 -18.89
CA LEU A 5 -33.61 -17.43 -17.83
C LEU A 5 -32.30 -16.77 -18.26
N GLN A 6 -31.90 -16.90 -19.53
CA GLN A 6 -30.74 -16.22 -20.07
C GLN A 6 -30.90 -14.71 -20.08
N SER A 7 -32.02 -14.18 -20.47
CA SER A 7 -32.29 -12.74 -20.49
C SER A 7 -32.50 -12.18 -19.08
N LEU A 8 -33.11 -12.91 -18.17
CA LEU A 8 -33.30 -12.51 -16.77
C LEU A 8 -32.00 -12.22 -16.04
N ARG A 9 -30.90 -12.86 -16.43
CA ARG A 9 -29.56 -12.58 -15.87
C ARG A 9 -29.19 -11.10 -15.96
N PHE A 10 -29.61 -10.41 -17.01
CA PHE A 10 -29.34 -8.97 -17.15
C PHE A 10 -30.06 -8.15 -16.07
N PHE A 11 -31.31 -8.43 -15.80
CA PHE A 11 -32.06 -7.66 -14.79
C PHE A 11 -31.54 -7.90 -13.39
N PHE A 12 -31.21 -9.13 -13.03
CA PHE A 12 -30.65 -9.45 -11.71
C PHE A 12 -29.23 -8.90 -11.53
N ILE A 13 -28.41 -8.81 -12.59
CA ILE A 13 -27.13 -8.14 -12.48
C ILE A 13 -27.26 -6.63 -12.35
N MET A 14 -28.28 -6.03 -13.00
CA MET A 14 -28.53 -4.61 -12.83
C MET A 14 -28.97 -4.25 -11.43
N LEU A 15 -29.65 -5.14 -10.67
CA LEU A 15 -29.90 -4.93 -9.25
C LEU A 15 -28.59 -4.82 -8.45
N VAL A 16 -27.63 -5.69 -8.73
CA VAL A 16 -26.28 -5.63 -8.10
C VAL A 16 -25.54 -4.35 -8.48
N VAL A 17 -25.61 -3.96 -9.75
CA VAL A 17 -24.95 -2.71 -10.23
C VAL A 17 -25.59 -1.48 -9.58
N LEU A 18 -26.91 -1.45 -9.47
CA LEU A 18 -27.64 -0.34 -8.84
C LEU A 18 -27.31 -0.19 -7.35
N SER A 19 -27.21 -1.30 -6.60
CA SER A 19 -26.85 -1.25 -5.19
C SER A 19 -25.43 -0.69 -4.97
N HIS A 20 -24.48 -1.01 -5.86
CA HIS A 20 -23.14 -0.43 -5.81
C HIS A 20 -23.08 1.03 -6.32
N TYR A 21 -23.95 1.40 -7.28
CA TYR A 21 -24.01 2.73 -7.85
C TYR A 21 -24.55 3.77 -6.85
N ILE A 22 -25.63 3.44 -6.14
CA ILE A 22 -26.28 4.35 -5.20
C ILE A 22 -25.60 4.29 -3.82
N GLY A 23 -24.87 3.21 -3.53
CA GLY A 23 -24.17 3.01 -2.27
C GLY A 23 -25.08 2.66 -1.09
N PRO A 24 -24.56 2.72 0.16
CA PRO A 24 -25.22 2.21 1.35
C PRO A 24 -26.54 2.94 1.70
N SER A 25 -26.79 4.11 1.13
CA SER A 25 -27.95 4.94 1.45
C SER A 25 -29.26 4.36 0.93
N PHE A 26 -29.22 3.51 -0.09
CA PHE A 26 -30.40 2.87 -0.65
C PHE A 26 -30.07 1.52 -1.28
N ASP A 27 -30.51 0.45 -0.62
CA ASP A 27 -30.28 -0.92 -1.12
C ASP A 27 -31.39 -1.34 -2.10
N PHE A 28 -31.01 -1.63 -3.34
CA PHE A 28 -31.92 -2.11 -4.40
C PHE A 28 -31.99 -3.62 -4.52
N GLY A 29 -31.60 -4.39 -3.50
CA GLY A 29 -31.65 -5.85 -3.52
C GLY A 29 -30.49 -6.47 -4.28
N GLY A 30 -29.29 -5.96 -4.17
CA GLY A 30 -28.08 -6.55 -4.74
C GLY A 30 -27.90 -7.99 -4.29
N GLU A 31 -28.21 -8.30 -3.03
CA GLU A 31 -28.16 -9.66 -2.45
C GLU A 31 -29.16 -10.61 -3.10
N CYS A 32 -30.32 -10.11 -3.52
CA CYS A 32 -31.29 -10.84 -4.30
C CYS A 32 -30.71 -11.32 -5.64
N GLY A 33 -29.98 -10.42 -6.31
CA GLY A 33 -29.28 -10.75 -7.55
C GLY A 33 -28.23 -11.84 -7.38
N VAL A 34 -27.43 -11.77 -6.32
CA VAL A 34 -26.41 -12.78 -6.01
C VAL A 34 -27.06 -14.16 -5.72
N SER A 35 -28.11 -14.22 -4.91
CA SER A 35 -28.83 -15.46 -4.61
C SER A 35 -29.45 -16.07 -5.88
N PHE A 36 -30.02 -15.24 -6.76
CA PHE A 36 -30.49 -15.69 -8.07
C PHE A 36 -29.39 -16.38 -8.88
N PHE A 37 -28.18 -15.79 -8.95
CA PHE A 37 -27.09 -16.36 -9.73
C PHE A 37 -26.58 -17.69 -9.18
N PHE A 38 -26.50 -17.83 -7.84
CA PHE A 38 -26.12 -19.10 -7.24
C PHE A 38 -27.16 -20.21 -7.50
N MET A 39 -28.44 -19.91 -7.26
CA MET A 39 -29.52 -20.89 -7.52
C MET A 39 -29.62 -21.23 -9.01
N LEU A 40 -29.56 -20.22 -9.88
CA LEU A 40 -29.57 -20.43 -11.33
C LEU A 40 -28.39 -21.29 -11.78
N SER A 41 -27.21 -21.11 -11.22
CA SER A 41 -26.03 -21.90 -11.55
C SER A 41 -26.20 -23.36 -11.19
N GLY A 42 -26.74 -23.67 -10.01
CA GLY A 42 -27.08 -25.03 -9.59
C GLY A 42 -28.08 -25.69 -10.54
N PHE A 43 -29.13 -24.97 -10.92
CA PHE A 43 -30.17 -25.43 -11.84
C PHE A 43 -29.63 -25.69 -13.26
N VAL A 44 -28.93 -24.70 -13.84
CA VAL A 44 -28.43 -24.78 -15.23
C VAL A 44 -27.33 -25.82 -15.39
N LEU A 45 -26.44 -25.97 -14.39
CA LEU A 45 -25.42 -27.01 -14.43
C LEU A 45 -26.05 -28.40 -14.32
N SER A 46 -27.06 -28.57 -13.47
CA SER A 46 -27.80 -29.82 -13.38
C SER A 46 -28.50 -30.14 -14.72
N LEU A 47 -29.14 -29.16 -15.36
CA LEU A 47 -29.75 -29.30 -16.67
C LEU A 47 -28.74 -29.71 -17.75
N ALA A 48 -27.53 -29.21 -17.70
CA ALA A 48 -26.49 -29.45 -18.71
C ALA A 48 -25.70 -30.76 -18.50
N TYR A 49 -25.52 -31.21 -17.25
CA TYR A 49 -24.55 -32.26 -16.94
C TYR A 49 -25.10 -33.45 -16.16
N SER A 50 -26.31 -33.41 -15.62
CA SER A 50 -26.84 -34.53 -14.81
C SER A 50 -26.88 -35.85 -15.58
N GLY A 51 -27.23 -35.88 -16.90
CA GLY A 51 -27.14 -37.07 -17.72
C GLY A 51 -25.72 -37.66 -17.74
N LYS A 52 -24.73 -36.84 -18.03
CA LYS A 52 -23.32 -37.26 -18.05
C LYS A 52 -22.79 -37.72 -16.68
N ILE A 53 -23.33 -37.19 -15.60
CA ILE A 53 -23.00 -37.63 -14.23
C ILE A 53 -23.64 -38.97 -13.94
N ALA A 54 -24.88 -39.18 -14.38
CA ALA A 54 -25.60 -40.46 -14.24
C ALA A 54 -24.91 -41.58 -15.02
N ASP A 55 -24.51 -41.31 -16.25
CA ASP A 55 -23.85 -42.26 -17.16
C ASP A 55 -22.36 -42.46 -16.81
N GLY A 56 -21.80 -41.78 -15.83
CA GLY A 56 -20.40 -41.92 -15.43
C GLY A 56 -19.39 -41.27 -16.40
N THR A 57 -19.84 -40.55 -17.44
CA THR A 57 -18.98 -39.92 -18.46
C THR A 57 -18.53 -38.51 -18.08
N PHE A 58 -19.02 -37.96 -16.96
CA PHE A 58 -18.61 -36.65 -16.47
C PHE A 58 -17.23 -36.72 -15.81
N ILE A 59 -16.30 -35.92 -16.31
CA ILE A 59 -14.96 -35.79 -15.74
C ILE A 59 -14.80 -34.42 -15.11
N THR A 60 -14.59 -34.39 -13.76
CA THR A 60 -14.53 -33.16 -12.94
C THR A 60 -13.38 -32.25 -13.31
N LYS A 61 -12.16 -32.79 -13.52
CA LYS A 61 -10.96 -31.97 -13.81
C LYS A 61 -11.08 -31.10 -15.07
N PRO A 62 -11.44 -31.63 -16.25
CA PRO A 62 -11.66 -30.81 -17.45
C PRO A 62 -12.83 -29.83 -17.31
N PHE A 63 -13.88 -30.19 -16.55
CA PHE A 63 -14.97 -29.29 -16.27
C PHE A 63 -14.52 -28.10 -15.47
N LEU A 64 -13.81 -28.29 -14.34
CA LEU A 64 -13.27 -27.24 -13.51
C LEU A 64 -12.30 -26.34 -14.28
N LEU A 65 -11.41 -26.91 -15.07
CA LEU A 65 -10.46 -26.16 -15.87
C LEU A 65 -11.17 -25.24 -16.89
N ARG A 66 -12.26 -25.73 -17.52
CA ARG A 66 -13.06 -24.88 -18.42
C ARG A 66 -13.77 -23.74 -17.70
N GLN A 67 -14.27 -23.97 -16.48
CA GLN A 67 -14.87 -22.89 -15.68
C GLN A 67 -13.83 -21.88 -15.23
N TRP A 68 -12.66 -22.35 -14.77
CA TRP A 68 -11.52 -21.50 -14.40
C TRP A 68 -11.12 -20.57 -15.56
N ILE A 69 -10.91 -21.09 -16.76
CA ILE A 69 -10.51 -20.31 -17.94
C ILE A 69 -11.57 -19.27 -18.33
N LYS A 70 -12.85 -19.52 -18.05
CA LYS A 70 -13.90 -18.52 -18.31
C LYS A 70 -13.90 -17.37 -17.34
N ILE A 71 -13.55 -17.61 -16.10
CA ILE A 71 -13.68 -16.66 -14.98
C ILE A 71 -12.37 -15.91 -14.71
N TYR A 72 -11.28 -16.65 -14.63
CA TYR A 72 -10.02 -16.17 -14.03
C TYR A 72 -9.31 -15.06 -14.84
N PRO A 73 -9.31 -15.04 -16.17
CA PRO A 73 -8.68 -13.94 -16.92
C PRO A 73 -9.31 -12.57 -16.66
N LEU A 74 -10.63 -12.52 -16.55
CA LEU A 74 -11.34 -11.28 -16.23
C LEU A 74 -11.17 -10.89 -14.77
N HIS A 75 -11.10 -11.88 -13.89
CA HIS A 75 -10.80 -11.63 -12.48
C HIS A 75 -9.43 -10.98 -12.31
N ILE A 76 -8.37 -11.55 -12.90
CA ILE A 76 -7.03 -10.96 -12.84
C ILE A 76 -7.01 -9.53 -13.41
N LEU A 77 -7.63 -9.33 -14.57
CA LEU A 77 -7.66 -8.01 -15.20
C LEU A 77 -8.30 -6.97 -14.27
N THR A 78 -9.46 -7.28 -13.72
CA THR A 78 -10.18 -6.36 -12.83
C THR A 78 -9.49 -6.21 -11.47
N PHE A 79 -8.85 -7.26 -10.96
CA PHE A 79 -8.01 -7.19 -9.77
C PHE A 79 -6.86 -6.21 -9.97
N ILE A 80 -6.10 -6.32 -11.07
CA ILE A 80 -4.97 -5.42 -11.35
C ILE A 80 -5.44 -3.96 -11.47
N ILE A 81 -6.54 -3.71 -12.17
CA ILE A 81 -7.09 -2.36 -12.33
C ILE A 81 -7.48 -1.78 -10.97
N MET A 82 -8.25 -2.51 -10.17
CA MET A 82 -8.71 -2.02 -8.87
C MET A 82 -7.58 -1.87 -7.87
N PHE A 83 -6.64 -2.80 -7.85
CA PHE A 83 -5.46 -2.75 -6.99
C PHE A 83 -4.57 -1.53 -7.32
N ALA A 84 -4.39 -1.22 -8.60
CA ALA A 84 -3.67 -0.02 -9.04
C ALA A 84 -4.41 1.27 -8.63
N LEU A 85 -5.74 1.29 -8.73
CA LEU A 85 -6.56 2.43 -8.27
C LEU A 85 -6.52 2.60 -6.76
N ASP A 86 -6.50 1.50 -5.99
CA ASP A 86 -6.37 1.53 -4.52
C ASP A 86 -5.01 2.11 -4.09
N ILE A 87 -3.93 1.66 -4.70
CA ILE A 87 -2.58 2.22 -4.46
C ILE A 87 -2.55 3.72 -4.72
N ARG A 88 -3.14 4.16 -5.84
CA ARG A 88 -3.13 5.59 -6.23
C ARG A 88 -3.78 6.51 -5.20
N ILE A 89 -4.76 6.03 -4.46
CA ILE A 89 -5.46 6.82 -3.44
C ILE A 89 -4.97 6.53 -2.01
N GLY A 90 -3.88 5.75 -1.85
CA GLY A 90 -3.34 5.40 -0.54
C GLY A 90 -4.16 4.36 0.25
N ASN A 91 -5.10 3.68 -0.40
CA ASN A 91 -5.91 2.63 0.24
C ASN A 91 -5.19 1.28 0.14
N TYR A 92 -4.32 0.99 1.08
CA TYR A 92 -3.53 -0.25 1.09
C TYR A 92 -4.28 -1.37 1.80
N CYS A 93 -4.40 -2.51 1.16
CA CYS A 93 -4.92 -3.72 1.78
C CYS A 93 -3.78 -4.60 2.33
N ALA A 94 -4.11 -5.44 3.32
CA ALA A 94 -3.15 -6.42 3.82
C ALA A 94 -2.69 -7.35 2.67
N PRO A 95 -1.38 -7.63 2.54
CA PRO A 95 -0.86 -8.50 1.47
C PRO A 95 -1.50 -9.88 1.44
N THR A 96 -1.80 -10.45 2.61
CA THR A 96 -2.50 -11.72 2.75
C THR A 96 -3.91 -11.68 2.15
N ALA A 97 -4.62 -10.57 2.31
CA ALA A 97 -5.94 -10.36 1.73
C ALA A 97 -5.87 -10.20 0.20
N ALA A 98 -4.87 -9.48 -0.32
CA ALA A 98 -4.62 -9.36 -1.76
C ALA A 98 -4.30 -10.72 -2.40
N ILE A 99 -3.43 -11.53 -1.78
CA ILE A 99 -3.10 -12.88 -2.23
C ILE A 99 -4.33 -13.79 -2.17
N ALA A 100 -5.10 -13.75 -1.08
CA ALA A 100 -6.33 -14.52 -0.96
C ALA A 100 -7.33 -14.16 -2.08
N ASN A 101 -7.48 -12.87 -2.40
CA ASN A 101 -8.33 -12.40 -3.49
C ASN A 101 -7.81 -12.87 -4.86
N LEU A 102 -6.51 -12.72 -5.13
CA LEU A 102 -5.89 -13.19 -6.37
C LEU A 102 -6.11 -14.69 -6.59
N LEU A 103 -6.04 -15.49 -5.53
CA LEU A 103 -6.25 -16.95 -5.58
C LEU A 103 -7.72 -17.35 -5.48
N LEU A 104 -8.66 -16.41 -5.37
CA LEU A 104 -10.09 -16.65 -5.13
C LEU A 104 -10.34 -17.50 -3.86
N LEU A 105 -9.68 -17.13 -2.77
CA LEU A 105 -9.82 -17.76 -1.45
C LEU A 105 -10.36 -16.78 -0.38
N GLN A 106 -10.60 -15.52 -0.74
CA GLN A 106 -10.93 -14.45 0.18
C GLN A 106 -12.21 -14.65 0.99
N SER A 107 -13.23 -15.33 0.43
CA SER A 107 -14.51 -15.57 1.11
C SER A 107 -14.44 -16.65 2.21
N TRP A 108 -13.32 -17.37 2.32
CA TRP A 108 -13.10 -18.33 3.39
C TRP A 108 -12.69 -17.68 4.72
N VAL A 109 -12.23 -16.45 4.66
CA VAL A 109 -11.85 -15.67 5.85
C VAL A 109 -13.03 -14.78 6.24
N PRO A 110 -13.60 -14.94 7.45
CA PRO A 110 -14.80 -14.21 7.85
C PRO A 110 -14.48 -12.79 8.33
N ALA A 111 -13.88 -11.98 7.47
CA ALA A 111 -13.53 -10.58 7.74
C ALA A 111 -13.75 -9.72 6.48
N ASP A 112 -14.42 -8.58 6.65
CA ASP A 112 -14.73 -7.62 5.57
C ASP A 112 -13.45 -7.15 4.86
N SER A 113 -12.38 -6.96 5.61
CA SER A 113 -11.05 -6.60 5.11
C SER A 113 -10.41 -7.65 4.20
N PHE A 114 -10.97 -8.87 4.11
CA PHE A 114 -10.51 -9.93 3.21
C PHE A 114 -11.39 -10.08 1.98
N TYR A 115 -12.71 -10.23 2.15
CA TYR A 115 -13.56 -10.59 1.01
C TYR A 115 -13.97 -9.40 0.13
N PHE A 116 -13.84 -8.16 0.61
CA PHE A 116 -14.13 -6.97 -0.19
C PHE A 116 -12.88 -6.24 -0.74
N VAL A 117 -11.71 -6.85 -0.65
CA VAL A 117 -10.45 -6.26 -1.14
C VAL A 117 -10.40 -6.19 -2.66
N ALA A 118 -9.78 -5.14 -3.20
CA ALA A 118 -9.62 -4.85 -4.61
C ALA A 118 -10.96 -4.82 -5.34
N ASN A 119 -11.22 -5.72 -6.29
CA ASN A 119 -12.52 -5.80 -6.95
C ASN A 119 -13.53 -6.49 -6.02
N SER A 120 -14.23 -5.70 -5.18
CA SER A 120 -15.12 -6.25 -4.14
C SER A 120 -16.12 -7.29 -4.65
N PRO A 121 -16.76 -7.18 -5.85
CA PRO A 121 -17.64 -8.22 -6.36
C PRO A 121 -16.99 -9.59 -6.57
N SER A 122 -15.67 -9.70 -6.57
CA SER A 122 -14.94 -10.94 -6.86
C SER A 122 -15.11 -12.04 -5.80
N TRP A 123 -15.61 -11.72 -4.60
CA TRP A 123 -15.92 -12.72 -3.59
C TRP A 123 -16.89 -13.81 -4.11
N PHE A 124 -17.87 -13.41 -4.92
CA PHE A 124 -18.80 -14.34 -5.58
C PHE A 124 -18.08 -15.38 -6.46
N LEU A 125 -16.96 -15.01 -7.08
CA LEU A 125 -16.17 -15.92 -7.93
C LEU A 125 -15.47 -17.00 -7.08
N CYS A 126 -15.04 -16.68 -5.88
CA CYS A 126 -14.52 -17.63 -4.90
C CYS A 126 -15.56 -18.73 -4.62
N ASP A 127 -16.78 -18.31 -4.26
CA ASP A 127 -17.87 -19.19 -3.91
C ASP A 127 -18.28 -20.08 -5.08
N ILE A 128 -18.49 -19.49 -6.27
CA ILE A 128 -18.96 -20.24 -7.43
C ILE A 128 -17.93 -21.29 -7.91
N LEU A 129 -16.63 -21.02 -7.78
CA LEU A 129 -15.58 -22.01 -8.09
C LEU A 129 -15.60 -23.19 -7.12
N PHE A 130 -15.81 -22.92 -5.83
CA PHE A 130 -16.01 -23.98 -4.83
C PHE A 130 -17.25 -24.82 -5.16
N PHE A 131 -18.38 -24.17 -5.52
CA PHE A 131 -19.61 -24.90 -5.91
C PHE A 131 -19.38 -25.78 -7.11
N TYR A 132 -18.63 -25.32 -8.10
CA TYR A 132 -18.25 -26.14 -9.26
C TYR A 132 -17.39 -27.35 -8.87
N ALA A 133 -16.53 -27.23 -7.90
CA ALA A 133 -15.68 -28.31 -7.42
C ALA A 133 -16.52 -29.43 -6.76
N VAL A 134 -17.53 -29.07 -5.98
CA VAL A 134 -18.40 -30.03 -5.26
C VAL A 134 -19.65 -30.45 -6.07
N PHE A 135 -19.94 -29.81 -7.19
CA PHE A 135 -21.16 -29.96 -8.00
C PHE A 135 -21.48 -31.42 -8.34
N SER A 136 -20.51 -32.15 -8.90
CA SER A 136 -20.75 -33.52 -9.39
C SER A 136 -21.19 -34.45 -8.25
N SER A 137 -20.54 -34.33 -7.09
CA SER A 137 -20.84 -35.12 -5.90
C SER A 137 -22.22 -34.77 -5.33
N LEU A 138 -22.55 -33.48 -5.23
CA LEU A 138 -23.86 -33.02 -4.74
C LEU A 138 -24.98 -33.40 -5.68
N ASN A 139 -24.81 -33.15 -6.98
CA ASN A 139 -25.81 -33.48 -7.98
C ASN A 139 -26.14 -34.98 -7.95
N LYS A 140 -25.13 -35.87 -7.97
CA LYS A 140 -25.31 -37.31 -7.89
C LYS A 140 -26.08 -37.76 -6.64
N ARG A 141 -25.77 -37.16 -5.48
CA ARG A 141 -26.43 -37.53 -4.20
C ARG A 141 -27.86 -37.01 -4.16
N ILE A 142 -28.09 -35.72 -4.46
CA ILE A 142 -29.39 -35.07 -4.37
C ILE A 142 -30.40 -35.71 -5.32
N LEU A 143 -30.03 -36.09 -6.55
CA LEU A 143 -30.93 -36.74 -7.48
C LEU A 143 -31.34 -38.14 -7.06
N ARG A 144 -30.48 -38.87 -6.32
CA ARG A 144 -30.75 -40.25 -5.84
C ARG A 144 -31.51 -40.34 -4.52
N ILE A 145 -31.44 -39.30 -3.67
CA ILE A 145 -32.13 -39.28 -2.36
C ILE A 145 -33.64 -39.25 -2.59
N ASP A 146 -34.36 -40.04 -1.81
CA ASP A 146 -35.83 -39.99 -1.79
C ASP A 146 -36.36 -38.60 -1.34
N ASN A 147 -37.51 -38.20 -1.91
CA ASN A 147 -38.05 -36.85 -1.69
C ASN A 147 -38.41 -36.59 -0.21
N ARG A 148 -38.85 -37.60 0.54
CA ARG A 148 -39.16 -37.45 1.99
C ARG A 148 -37.91 -37.23 2.78
N LYS A 149 -36.85 -38.02 2.52
CA LYS A 149 -35.52 -37.85 3.17
C LYS A 149 -34.91 -36.51 2.80
N LEU A 150 -35.03 -36.10 1.53
CA LEU A 150 -34.52 -34.80 1.07
C LEU A 150 -35.23 -33.66 1.79
N PHE A 151 -36.54 -33.71 1.95
CA PHE A 151 -37.30 -32.73 2.70
C PHE A 151 -36.84 -32.64 4.18
N SER A 152 -36.66 -33.79 4.84
CA SER A 152 -36.15 -33.81 6.22
C SER A 152 -34.75 -33.20 6.34
N ILE A 153 -33.86 -33.50 5.39
CA ILE A 153 -32.52 -32.90 5.35
C ILE A 153 -32.62 -31.39 5.16
N CYS A 154 -33.45 -30.91 4.22
CA CYS A 154 -33.66 -29.47 4.01
C CYS A 154 -34.18 -28.77 5.27
N LEU A 155 -35.13 -29.40 5.98
CA LEU A 155 -35.67 -28.87 7.23
C LEU A 155 -34.60 -28.76 8.32
N VAL A 156 -33.81 -29.81 8.51
CA VAL A 156 -32.69 -29.80 9.48
C VAL A 156 -31.67 -28.73 9.13
N VAL A 157 -31.28 -28.62 7.87
CA VAL A 157 -30.35 -27.59 7.42
C VAL A 157 -30.91 -26.17 7.62
N LEU A 158 -32.19 -25.97 7.34
CA LEU A 158 -32.87 -24.69 7.60
C LEU A 158 -32.87 -24.35 9.09
N LEU A 159 -33.19 -25.32 9.96
CA LEU A 159 -33.16 -25.11 11.42
C LEU A 159 -31.75 -24.79 11.92
N LEU A 160 -30.72 -25.47 11.40
CA LEU A 160 -29.32 -25.14 11.72
C LEU A 160 -28.94 -23.74 11.24
N TYR A 161 -29.37 -23.33 10.04
CA TYR A 161 -29.13 -21.99 9.55
C TYR A 161 -29.81 -20.92 10.41
N LEU A 162 -31.07 -21.14 10.82
CA LEU A 162 -31.78 -20.24 11.72
C LEU A 162 -31.15 -20.20 13.13
N CYS A 163 -30.63 -21.33 13.60
CA CYS A 163 -29.89 -21.40 14.87
C CYS A 163 -28.60 -20.57 14.77
N LEU A 164 -27.81 -20.70 13.71
CA LEU A 164 -26.62 -19.89 13.46
C LEU A 164 -26.94 -18.39 13.42
N MET A 165 -28.06 -18.01 12.77
CA MET A 165 -28.52 -16.62 12.71
C MET A 165 -28.77 -16.01 14.11
N VAL A 166 -29.25 -16.82 15.06
CA VAL A 166 -29.53 -16.38 16.44
C VAL A 166 -28.26 -16.35 17.30
N VAL A 167 -27.38 -17.35 17.15
CA VAL A 167 -26.21 -17.58 18.02
C VAL A 167 -25.02 -16.69 17.62
N LEU A 168 -24.87 -16.36 16.33
CA LEU A 168 -23.72 -15.60 15.87
C LEU A 168 -23.70 -14.17 16.43
N PRO A 169 -22.52 -13.65 16.85
CA PRO A 169 -22.32 -12.23 17.13
C PRO A 169 -22.65 -11.38 15.90
N SER A 170 -23.18 -10.17 16.07
CA SER A 170 -23.67 -9.33 14.99
C SER A 170 -22.61 -9.04 13.91
N TYR A 171 -21.35 -8.88 14.31
CA TYR A 171 -20.23 -8.62 13.39
C TYR A 171 -19.83 -9.85 12.53
N LEU A 172 -20.22 -11.06 12.91
CA LEU A 172 -19.97 -12.30 12.15
C LEU A 172 -21.15 -12.73 11.28
N VAL A 173 -22.33 -12.12 11.42
CA VAL A 173 -23.52 -12.48 10.65
C VAL A 173 -23.25 -12.34 9.14
N ASN A 174 -22.81 -11.16 8.70
CA ASN A 174 -22.50 -10.93 7.28
C ASN A 174 -21.32 -11.79 6.78
N PRO A 175 -20.14 -11.81 7.43
CA PRO A 175 -19.05 -12.66 6.99
C PRO A 175 -19.40 -14.14 6.83
N ILE A 176 -20.21 -14.70 7.73
CA ILE A 176 -20.53 -16.12 7.75
C ILE A 176 -21.80 -16.45 6.94
N LEU A 177 -22.87 -15.67 7.09
CA LEU A 177 -24.15 -16.04 6.44
C LEU A 177 -24.32 -15.43 5.04
N TYR A 178 -23.57 -14.39 4.69
CA TYR A 178 -23.67 -13.72 3.39
C TYR A 178 -22.52 -14.05 2.43
N ALA A 179 -21.26 -14.04 2.89
CA ALA A 179 -20.09 -14.15 2.01
C ALA A 179 -19.37 -15.51 2.09
N ASN A 180 -19.65 -16.35 3.08
CA ASN A 180 -18.91 -17.60 3.25
C ASN A 180 -19.36 -18.69 2.26
N PRO A 181 -18.44 -19.40 1.56
CA PRO A 181 -18.78 -20.41 0.58
C PRO A 181 -19.65 -21.57 1.11
N LEU A 182 -19.51 -21.97 2.38
CA LEU A 182 -20.28 -23.08 2.95
C LEU A 182 -21.75 -22.72 3.15
N THR A 183 -22.04 -21.54 3.62
CA THR A 183 -23.43 -21.09 3.84
C THR A 183 -24.09 -20.74 2.52
N ARG A 184 -23.37 -20.12 1.58
CA ARG A 184 -23.87 -19.78 0.26
C ARG A 184 -24.04 -21.00 -0.66
N LEU A 185 -23.39 -22.14 -0.33
CA LEU A 185 -23.61 -23.41 -1.00
C LEU A 185 -25.10 -23.85 -0.96
N LEU A 186 -25.83 -23.41 0.09
CA LEU A 186 -27.26 -23.71 0.21
C LEU A 186 -28.09 -23.15 -0.96
N ASP A 187 -27.78 -21.92 -1.42
CA ASP A 187 -28.45 -21.35 -2.61
C ASP A 187 -28.21 -22.22 -3.85
N PHE A 188 -26.96 -22.66 -4.02
CA PHE A 188 -26.61 -23.52 -5.15
C PHE A 188 -27.29 -24.90 -5.06
N VAL A 189 -27.40 -25.49 -3.88
CA VAL A 189 -28.09 -26.74 -3.60
C VAL A 189 -29.60 -26.60 -3.89
N ILE A 190 -30.22 -25.48 -3.49
CA ILE A 190 -31.62 -25.18 -3.87
C ILE A 190 -31.77 -25.23 -5.39
N GLY A 191 -30.82 -24.68 -6.16
CA GLY A 191 -30.83 -24.79 -7.62
C GLY A 191 -30.79 -26.22 -8.15
N ILE A 192 -30.02 -27.11 -7.54
CA ILE A 192 -30.02 -28.55 -7.90
C ILE A 192 -31.36 -29.22 -7.57
N ILE A 193 -31.96 -28.88 -6.43
CA ILE A 193 -33.26 -29.37 -6.01
C ILE A 193 -34.35 -28.89 -6.97
N LEU A 194 -34.32 -27.66 -7.44
CA LEU A 194 -35.22 -27.13 -8.45
C LEU A 194 -35.14 -27.93 -9.76
N TYR A 195 -33.92 -28.31 -10.19
CA TYR A 195 -33.77 -29.17 -11.34
C TYR A 195 -34.41 -30.55 -11.13
N LYS A 196 -34.26 -31.17 -9.93
CA LYS A 196 -34.90 -32.41 -9.58
C LYS A 196 -36.43 -32.28 -9.66
N LEU A 197 -37.01 -31.19 -9.16
CA LEU A 197 -38.44 -30.91 -9.29
C LEU A 197 -38.87 -30.70 -10.76
N TYR A 198 -38.05 -29.98 -11.55
CA TYR A 198 -38.30 -29.68 -12.96
C TYR A 198 -38.43 -30.96 -13.82
N ILE A 199 -37.65 -31.99 -13.52
CA ILE A 199 -37.67 -33.29 -14.28
C ILE A 199 -38.62 -34.33 -13.68
N SER A 200 -39.20 -34.08 -12.50
CA SER A 200 -40.12 -35.02 -11.85
C SER A 200 -41.47 -35.09 -12.56
N ASP A 201 -42.24 -36.17 -12.30
CA ASP A 201 -43.58 -36.33 -12.81
C ASP A 201 -44.51 -35.17 -12.44
N LYS A 202 -44.34 -34.63 -11.22
CA LYS A 202 -45.07 -33.44 -10.74
C LYS A 202 -44.65 -32.18 -11.52
N GLY A 203 -43.38 -32.03 -11.84
CA GLY A 203 -42.86 -30.93 -12.65
C GLY A 203 -43.35 -30.99 -14.08
N THR A 204 -43.35 -32.17 -14.71
CA THR A 204 -43.89 -32.38 -16.06
C THR A 204 -45.39 -32.13 -16.10
N ALA A 205 -46.17 -32.65 -15.16
CA ALA A 205 -47.62 -32.40 -15.07
C ALA A 205 -47.93 -30.89 -14.84
N LEU A 206 -47.13 -30.19 -14.04
CA LEU A 206 -47.28 -28.74 -13.85
C LEU A 206 -46.97 -27.97 -15.13
N LYS A 207 -45.93 -28.37 -15.86
CA LYS A 207 -45.57 -27.79 -17.15
C LYS A 207 -46.70 -27.94 -18.17
N ASP A 208 -47.31 -29.15 -18.27
CA ASP A 208 -48.43 -29.41 -19.18
C ASP A 208 -49.65 -28.57 -18.79
N LYS A 209 -49.95 -28.45 -17.49
CA LYS A 209 -51.06 -27.62 -17.00
C LYS A 209 -50.81 -26.11 -17.25
N LEU A 210 -49.60 -25.65 -17.21
CA LEU A 210 -49.24 -24.27 -17.54
C LEU A 210 -49.34 -24.01 -19.05
N ASN A 211 -49.00 -24.98 -19.86
CA ASN A 211 -49.06 -24.90 -21.33
C ASN A 211 -50.52 -24.84 -21.88
N THR A 212 -51.51 -25.33 -21.12
CA THR A 212 -52.92 -25.24 -21.48
C THR A 212 -53.61 -23.95 -21.05
N ARG A 213 -52.91 -23.10 -20.26
CA ARG A 213 -53.43 -21.81 -19.82
C ARG A 213 -53.37 -20.75 -20.91
N SER A 214 -54.33 -19.80 -20.88
CA SER A 214 -54.30 -18.62 -21.77
C SER A 214 -53.04 -17.76 -21.55
N ALA A 215 -52.56 -17.13 -22.60
CA ALA A 215 -51.41 -16.25 -22.55
C ALA A 215 -51.59 -15.10 -21.49
N LEU A 216 -52.79 -14.59 -21.32
CA LEU A 216 -53.15 -13.58 -20.31
C LEU A 216 -52.97 -14.14 -18.91
N SER A 217 -53.50 -15.34 -18.63
CA SER A 217 -53.36 -15.99 -17.32
C SER A 217 -51.90 -16.24 -16.95
N VAL A 218 -51.07 -16.68 -17.91
CA VAL A 218 -49.64 -16.88 -17.70
C VAL A 218 -48.94 -15.54 -17.47
N SER A 219 -49.34 -14.46 -18.20
CA SER A 219 -48.76 -13.11 -17.98
C SER A 219 -49.06 -12.56 -16.60
N ILE A 220 -50.27 -12.79 -16.06
CA ILE A 220 -50.63 -12.39 -14.70
C ILE A 220 -49.73 -13.14 -13.67
N MET A 221 -49.51 -14.43 -13.90
CA MET A 221 -48.63 -15.23 -13.04
C MET A 221 -47.16 -14.75 -13.11
N GLU A 222 -46.67 -14.43 -14.33
CA GLU A 222 -45.35 -13.83 -14.53
C GLU A 222 -45.21 -12.52 -13.72
N LEU A 223 -46.21 -11.63 -13.84
CA LEU A 223 -46.22 -10.36 -13.14
C LEU A 223 -46.28 -10.53 -11.60
N SER A 224 -47.11 -11.47 -11.13
CA SER A 224 -47.25 -11.78 -9.71
C SER A 224 -45.93 -12.28 -9.09
N LEU A 225 -45.18 -13.11 -9.83
CA LEU A 225 -43.89 -13.60 -9.39
C LEU A 225 -42.80 -12.53 -9.45
N ILE A 226 -42.81 -11.66 -10.44
CA ILE A 226 -41.93 -10.48 -10.49
C ILE A 226 -42.22 -9.59 -9.28
N LEU A 227 -43.49 -9.29 -9.00
CA LEU A 227 -43.90 -8.50 -7.86
C LEU A 227 -43.45 -9.14 -6.53
N LEU A 228 -43.55 -10.45 -6.38
CA LEU A 228 -43.09 -11.17 -5.22
C LEU A 228 -41.59 -10.98 -5.00
N VAL A 229 -40.78 -11.11 -6.05
CA VAL A 229 -39.30 -10.89 -5.99
C VAL A 229 -38.99 -9.42 -5.66
N VAL A 230 -39.69 -8.48 -6.28
CA VAL A 230 -39.52 -7.03 -6.02
C VAL A 230 -39.89 -6.70 -4.57
N ILE A 231 -41.00 -7.21 -4.06
CA ILE A 231 -41.40 -7.00 -2.67
C ILE A 231 -40.36 -7.58 -1.71
N THR A 232 -39.87 -8.78 -1.95
CA THR A 232 -38.84 -9.39 -1.08
C THR A 232 -37.53 -8.58 -1.12
N ALA A 233 -37.15 -8.04 -2.29
CA ALA A 233 -35.96 -7.20 -2.45
C ALA A 233 -36.11 -5.84 -1.74
N ILE A 234 -37.30 -5.23 -1.78
CA ILE A 234 -37.58 -3.96 -1.07
C ILE A 234 -37.67 -4.16 0.44
N VAL A 235 -38.24 -5.24 0.91
CA VAL A 235 -38.40 -5.52 2.35
C VAL A 235 -37.05 -5.86 3.01
N TYR A 236 -36.16 -6.51 2.27
CA TYR A 236 -34.88 -7.02 2.79
C TYR A 236 -34.03 -5.95 3.51
N PRO A 237 -33.76 -4.75 2.97
CA PRO A 237 -32.95 -3.74 3.64
C PRO A 237 -33.56 -3.20 4.95
N HIS A 238 -34.89 -3.28 5.07
CA HIS A 238 -35.62 -2.77 6.24
C HIS A 238 -35.71 -3.79 7.39
N LEU A 239 -35.21 -4.99 7.18
CA LEU A 239 -35.17 -5.99 8.23
C LEU A 239 -34.07 -5.70 9.26
N PRO A 240 -34.27 -6.03 10.56
CA PRO A 240 -33.23 -5.96 11.56
C PRO A 240 -31.98 -6.74 11.12
N GLN A 241 -30.79 -6.20 11.42
CA GLN A 241 -29.53 -6.77 10.93
C GLN A 241 -29.38 -8.28 11.17
N ARG A 242 -29.86 -8.81 12.30
CA ARG A 242 -29.83 -10.26 12.59
C ARG A 242 -30.72 -11.11 11.69
N VAL A 243 -31.83 -10.56 11.21
CA VAL A 243 -32.81 -11.27 10.38
C VAL A 243 -32.56 -11.00 8.89
N ARG A 244 -31.78 -9.97 8.60
CA ARG A 244 -31.41 -9.56 7.23
C ARG A 244 -30.40 -10.54 6.63
N THR A 245 -30.86 -11.76 6.35
CA THR A 245 -30.07 -12.81 5.75
C THR A 245 -30.67 -13.27 4.42
N VAL A 246 -29.87 -13.91 3.60
CA VAL A 246 -30.26 -14.33 2.23
C VAL A 246 -31.37 -15.37 2.22
N SER A 247 -31.68 -15.98 3.36
CA SER A 247 -32.77 -16.98 3.48
C SER A 247 -34.16 -16.43 3.12
N ILE A 248 -34.38 -15.11 3.16
CA ILE A 248 -35.63 -14.49 2.72
C ILE A 248 -35.90 -14.73 1.23
N PHE A 249 -34.85 -14.88 0.42
CA PHE A 249 -34.95 -15.13 -1.02
C PHE A 249 -35.21 -16.61 -1.35
N TRP A 250 -35.13 -17.53 -0.37
CA TRP A 250 -35.31 -18.95 -0.61
C TRP A 250 -36.75 -19.37 -0.95
N LEU A 251 -37.70 -18.47 -0.82
CA LEU A 251 -39.07 -18.71 -1.29
C LEU A 251 -39.30 -18.07 -2.65
N SER A 252 -39.00 -16.81 -2.84
CA SER A 252 -39.34 -16.03 -4.03
C SER A 252 -38.51 -16.44 -5.26
N ILE A 253 -37.22 -16.57 -5.13
CA ILE A 253 -36.33 -16.87 -6.27
C ILE A 253 -36.47 -18.29 -6.80
N PRO A 254 -36.58 -19.35 -5.97
CA PRO A 254 -36.84 -20.70 -6.47
C PRO A 254 -38.14 -20.82 -7.28
N LEU A 255 -39.25 -20.22 -6.77
CA LEU A 255 -40.52 -20.20 -7.50
C LEU A 255 -40.40 -19.47 -8.84
N PHE A 256 -39.69 -18.32 -8.82
CA PHE A 256 -39.42 -17.54 -10.01
C PHE A 256 -38.62 -18.32 -11.06
N ILE A 257 -37.48 -18.92 -10.69
CA ILE A 257 -36.65 -19.72 -11.62
C ILE A 257 -37.43 -20.89 -12.18
N LEU A 258 -38.14 -21.65 -11.34
CA LEU A 258 -38.88 -22.81 -11.74
C LEU A 258 -40.02 -22.46 -12.73
N PHE A 259 -40.77 -21.40 -12.40
CA PHE A 259 -41.89 -20.96 -13.28
C PHE A 259 -41.39 -20.56 -14.67
N PHE A 260 -40.37 -19.68 -14.76
CA PHE A 260 -39.84 -19.25 -16.05
C PHE A 260 -39.14 -20.39 -16.82
N ALA A 261 -38.66 -21.40 -16.10
CA ALA A 261 -38.14 -22.63 -16.74
C ALA A 261 -39.24 -23.49 -17.31
N LEU A 262 -40.36 -23.66 -16.59
CA LEU A 262 -41.50 -24.49 -17.04
C LEU A 262 -42.26 -23.81 -18.19
N THR A 263 -42.37 -22.48 -18.20
CA THR A 263 -43.13 -21.72 -19.21
C THR A 263 -42.28 -21.23 -20.41
N ASP A 264 -41.00 -21.67 -20.52
CA ASP A 264 -40.13 -21.18 -21.62
C ASP A 264 -40.68 -21.37 -23.03
N ARG A 265 -41.48 -22.45 -23.29
CA ARG A 265 -42.08 -22.69 -24.60
C ARG A 265 -43.35 -21.87 -24.87
N HIS A 266 -44.22 -21.73 -23.86
CA HIS A 266 -45.56 -21.14 -23.93
C HIS A 266 -45.78 -20.03 -22.93
N GLY A 267 -44.75 -19.17 -22.71
CA GLY A 267 -44.82 -18.06 -21.77
C GLY A 267 -45.77 -16.94 -22.19
N GLY A 268 -46.09 -16.10 -21.20
CA GLY A 268 -46.89 -14.91 -21.37
C GLY A 268 -46.16 -13.78 -22.15
N ILE A 269 -46.67 -12.58 -22.04
CA ILE A 269 -46.10 -11.40 -22.74
C ILE A 269 -44.67 -11.14 -22.30
N ILE A 270 -44.39 -11.25 -20.98
CA ILE A 270 -43.04 -11.00 -20.44
C ILE A 270 -42.04 -12.02 -20.95
N SER A 271 -42.37 -13.29 -20.91
CA SER A 271 -41.51 -14.34 -21.49
C SER A 271 -41.26 -14.15 -23.00
N LYS A 272 -42.25 -13.68 -23.76
CA LYS A 272 -42.07 -13.37 -25.18
C LYS A 272 -41.09 -12.23 -25.40
N THR A 273 -41.20 -11.17 -24.61
CA THR A 273 -40.27 -9.99 -24.64
C THR A 273 -38.87 -10.43 -24.26
N LEU A 274 -38.71 -11.24 -23.20
CA LEU A 274 -37.40 -11.74 -22.75
C LEU A 274 -36.67 -12.59 -23.81
N LYS A 275 -37.37 -13.18 -24.75
CA LYS A 275 -36.80 -14.02 -25.83
C LYS A 275 -36.35 -13.22 -27.06
N CYS A 276 -36.60 -11.89 -27.13
CA CYS A 276 -36.13 -11.07 -28.24
C CYS A 276 -34.59 -11.01 -28.29
N LYS A 277 -34.05 -10.79 -29.49
CA LYS A 277 -32.58 -10.77 -29.71
C LYS A 277 -31.84 -9.80 -28.83
N PRO A 278 -32.29 -8.54 -28.60
CA PRO A 278 -31.62 -7.61 -27.70
C PRO A 278 -31.51 -8.11 -26.25
N MET A 279 -32.61 -8.68 -25.71
CA MET A 279 -32.61 -9.18 -24.33
C MET A 279 -31.69 -10.40 -24.14
N LEU A 280 -31.65 -11.30 -25.11
CA LEU A 280 -30.71 -12.42 -25.13
C LEU A 280 -29.25 -11.92 -25.21
N TRP A 281 -28.98 -10.88 -25.99
CA TRP A 281 -27.65 -10.28 -26.09
C TRP A 281 -27.23 -9.66 -24.77
N LEU A 282 -28.08 -8.90 -24.07
CA LEU A 282 -27.84 -8.36 -22.76
C LEU A 282 -27.58 -9.47 -21.73
N GLY A 283 -28.37 -10.54 -21.76
CA GLY A 283 -28.11 -11.70 -20.88
C GLY A 283 -26.80 -12.42 -21.16
N ASN A 284 -26.27 -12.39 -22.39
CA ASN A 284 -24.99 -12.98 -22.73
C ASN A 284 -23.79 -12.20 -22.19
N ILE A 285 -23.90 -10.88 -22.09
CA ILE A 285 -22.84 -10.03 -21.55
C ILE A 285 -22.93 -9.84 -20.02
N SER A 286 -23.95 -10.38 -19.35
CA SER A 286 -24.24 -10.18 -17.94
C SER A 286 -23.07 -10.51 -17.01
N PHE A 287 -22.30 -11.56 -17.31
CA PHE A 287 -21.10 -11.89 -16.53
C PHE A 287 -20.00 -10.81 -16.64
N CYS A 288 -19.81 -10.25 -17.83
CA CYS A 288 -18.85 -9.15 -18.00
C CYS A 288 -19.33 -7.89 -17.29
N ILE A 289 -20.64 -7.57 -17.34
CA ILE A 289 -21.22 -6.48 -16.56
C ILE A 289 -20.90 -6.69 -15.07
N TYR A 290 -21.09 -7.92 -14.55
CA TYR A 290 -20.83 -8.25 -13.15
C TYR A 290 -19.40 -7.96 -12.74
N ILE A 291 -18.42 -8.40 -13.50
CA ILE A 291 -17.02 -8.34 -13.05
C ILE A 291 -16.38 -6.96 -13.24
N ILE A 292 -16.86 -6.18 -14.24
CA ILE A 292 -16.25 -4.88 -14.60
C ILE A 292 -16.98 -3.66 -14.02
N HIS A 293 -18.19 -3.79 -13.45
CA HIS A 293 -18.96 -2.61 -13.03
C HIS A 293 -18.26 -1.79 -11.94
N ALA A 294 -17.59 -2.43 -10.98
CA ALA A 294 -16.91 -1.72 -9.91
C ALA A 294 -15.71 -0.90 -10.43
N PRO A 295 -14.74 -1.43 -11.20
CA PRO A 295 -13.70 -0.62 -11.80
C PRO A 295 -14.23 0.47 -12.75
N VAL A 296 -15.26 0.18 -13.55
CA VAL A 296 -15.87 1.19 -14.45
C VAL A 296 -16.52 2.32 -13.63
N LEU A 297 -17.27 1.98 -12.58
CA LEU A 297 -17.91 2.95 -11.69
C LEU A 297 -16.88 3.87 -11.04
N ARG A 298 -15.80 3.30 -10.51
CA ARG A 298 -14.78 4.06 -9.82
C ARG A 298 -14.03 5.03 -10.74
N ILE A 299 -13.66 4.56 -11.94
CA ILE A 299 -13.01 5.42 -12.95
C ILE A 299 -13.98 6.49 -13.44
N PHE A 300 -15.24 6.13 -13.72
CA PHE A 300 -16.26 7.06 -14.19
C PHE A 300 -16.57 8.14 -13.16
N ASN A 301 -16.71 7.80 -11.88
CA ASN A 301 -16.92 8.76 -10.80
C ASN A 301 -15.74 9.75 -10.68
N SER A 302 -14.51 9.28 -10.80
CA SER A 302 -13.33 10.17 -10.77
C SER A 302 -13.34 11.18 -11.92
N ILE A 303 -13.79 10.79 -13.11
CA ILE A 303 -13.87 11.68 -14.28
C ILE A 303 -15.08 12.62 -14.16
N SER A 304 -16.22 12.11 -13.69
CA SER A 304 -17.48 12.89 -13.61
C SER A 304 -17.42 14.03 -12.60
N VAL A 305 -16.67 13.85 -11.51
CA VAL A 305 -16.40 14.92 -10.53
C VAL A 305 -15.58 16.05 -11.19
N GLN A 306 -14.56 15.71 -11.98
CA GLN A 306 -13.72 16.71 -12.66
C GLN A 306 -14.47 17.48 -13.77
N THR A 307 -15.51 16.88 -14.35
CA THR A 307 -16.28 17.46 -15.46
C THR A 307 -17.60 18.09 -15.02
N GLY A 308 -17.96 18.06 -13.73
CA GLY A 308 -19.23 18.58 -13.20
C GLY A 308 -20.47 17.77 -13.60
N ILE A 309 -20.30 16.60 -14.24
CA ILE A 309 -21.42 15.73 -14.63
C ILE A 309 -22.02 15.02 -13.40
N SER A 310 -21.27 14.91 -12.32
CA SER A 310 -21.71 14.32 -11.05
C SER A 310 -22.96 14.96 -10.47
N ASP A 311 -23.19 16.26 -10.73
CA ASP A 311 -24.30 17.02 -10.19
C ASP A 311 -25.64 16.71 -10.88
N GLN A 312 -25.60 16.04 -12.03
CA GLN A 312 -26.77 15.67 -12.83
C GLN A 312 -27.02 14.14 -12.72
N ILE A 313 -27.64 13.71 -11.64
CA ILE A 313 -27.80 12.28 -11.30
C ILE A 313 -28.34 11.43 -12.45
N LEU A 314 -29.38 11.91 -13.17
CA LEU A 314 -29.98 11.16 -14.28
C LEU A 314 -29.00 11.02 -15.47
N VAL A 315 -28.34 12.10 -15.85
CA VAL A 315 -27.36 12.11 -16.95
C VAL A 315 -26.17 11.22 -16.58
N HIS A 316 -25.67 11.35 -15.36
CA HIS A 316 -24.60 10.54 -14.81
C HIS A 316 -24.93 9.04 -14.87
N PHE A 317 -26.13 8.65 -14.43
CA PHE A 317 -26.58 7.25 -14.47
C PHE A 317 -26.71 6.70 -15.89
N ILE A 318 -27.30 7.47 -16.82
CA ILE A 318 -27.47 7.05 -18.23
C ILE A 318 -26.08 6.88 -18.89
N LEU A 319 -25.18 7.82 -18.70
CA LEU A 319 -23.82 7.75 -19.25
C LEU A 319 -23.05 6.55 -18.66
N PHE A 320 -23.06 6.40 -17.34
CA PHE A 320 -22.45 5.26 -16.66
C PHE A 320 -22.95 3.93 -17.22
N THR A 321 -24.29 3.76 -17.28
CA THR A 321 -24.90 2.50 -17.76
C THR A 321 -24.53 2.23 -19.22
N THR A 322 -24.53 3.26 -20.07
CA THR A 322 -24.16 3.16 -21.49
C THR A 322 -22.70 2.72 -21.64
N ILE A 323 -21.79 3.37 -20.92
CA ILE A 323 -20.37 3.03 -20.89
C ILE A 323 -20.15 1.61 -20.38
N LEU A 324 -20.83 1.22 -19.30
CA LEU A 324 -20.74 -0.13 -18.72
C LEU A 324 -21.16 -1.21 -19.72
N ILE A 325 -22.29 -1.02 -20.42
CA ILE A 325 -22.78 -1.97 -21.44
C ILE A 325 -21.79 -2.05 -22.61
N LEU A 326 -21.28 -0.93 -23.10
CA LEU A 326 -20.32 -0.88 -24.20
C LEU A 326 -19.03 -1.62 -23.84
N PHE A 327 -18.41 -1.28 -22.69
CA PHE A 327 -17.20 -1.95 -22.21
C PHE A 327 -17.44 -3.44 -21.95
N SER A 328 -18.60 -3.81 -21.38
CA SER A 328 -18.98 -5.22 -21.18
C SER A 328 -19.09 -5.99 -22.50
N HIS A 329 -19.60 -5.36 -23.56
CA HIS A 329 -19.67 -5.97 -24.87
C HIS A 329 -18.27 -6.22 -25.46
N ILE A 330 -17.39 -5.21 -25.39
CA ILE A 330 -15.99 -5.32 -25.86
C ILE A 330 -15.26 -6.42 -25.07
N THR A 331 -15.35 -6.36 -23.74
CA THR A 331 -14.73 -7.33 -22.82
C THR A 331 -15.23 -8.75 -23.07
N ASN A 332 -16.52 -8.93 -23.34
CA ASN A 332 -17.09 -10.24 -23.67
C ASN A 332 -16.53 -10.78 -24.99
N LYS A 333 -16.41 -9.95 -26.03
CA LYS A 333 -15.78 -10.35 -27.31
C LYS A 333 -14.32 -10.77 -27.12
N LEU A 334 -13.55 -9.98 -26.36
CA LEU A 334 -12.16 -10.28 -26.03
C LEU A 334 -12.03 -11.58 -25.23
N ASN A 335 -12.89 -11.78 -24.24
CA ASN A 335 -12.90 -13.00 -23.41
C ASN A 335 -13.27 -14.24 -24.24
N ILE A 336 -14.25 -14.16 -25.11
CA ILE A 336 -14.62 -15.27 -26.04
C ILE A 336 -13.46 -15.57 -26.98
N ALA A 337 -12.82 -14.57 -27.58
CA ALA A 337 -11.65 -14.72 -28.43
C ALA A 337 -10.49 -15.38 -27.68
N PHE A 338 -10.23 -14.93 -26.45
CA PHE A 338 -9.21 -15.51 -25.54
C PHE A 338 -9.54 -16.98 -25.23
N ILE A 339 -10.77 -17.29 -24.77
CA ILE A 339 -11.22 -18.65 -24.47
C ILE A 339 -11.10 -19.56 -25.71
N SER A 340 -11.44 -19.03 -26.88
CA SER A 340 -11.32 -19.78 -28.16
C SER A 340 -9.85 -20.06 -28.48
N ARG A 341 -8.95 -19.10 -28.31
CA ARG A 341 -7.51 -19.29 -28.50
C ARG A 341 -6.94 -20.27 -27.46
N VAL A 342 -7.29 -20.11 -26.19
CA VAL A 342 -6.88 -21.03 -25.12
C VAL A 342 -7.52 -22.39 -25.30
N GLY A 343 -8.76 -22.45 -25.77
CA GLY A 343 -9.44 -23.74 -26.14
C GLY A 343 -8.77 -24.45 -27.31
N LYS A 344 -8.29 -23.71 -28.31
CA LYS A 344 -7.43 -24.26 -29.39
C LYS A 344 -6.06 -24.71 -28.85
N ILE A 345 -5.51 -24.00 -27.85
CA ILE A 345 -4.30 -24.40 -27.11
C ILE A 345 -4.59 -25.64 -26.23
N MET A 346 -5.80 -25.80 -25.68
CA MET A 346 -6.20 -26.96 -24.86
C MET A 346 -6.58 -28.22 -25.68
N VAL A 347 -7.09 -28.09 -26.91
CA VAL A 347 -7.15 -29.19 -27.89
C VAL A 347 -5.70 -29.59 -28.27
N PHE A 348 -4.76 -28.71 -28.12
CA PHE A 348 -3.32 -28.95 -28.04
C PHE A 348 -2.90 -29.59 -26.69
N THR A 349 -3.73 -30.43 -26.04
CA THR A 349 -3.38 -31.12 -24.77
C THR A 349 -2.22 -32.13 -24.93
N LYS A 350 -1.77 -32.40 -26.12
CA LYS A 350 -0.39 -32.82 -26.37
C LYS A 350 0.65 -31.70 -26.12
N SER A 351 0.26 -30.43 -26.06
CA SER A 351 1.11 -29.27 -25.84
C SER A 351 1.14 -28.74 -24.40
N ILE A 352 0.21 -29.11 -23.51
CA ILE A 352 0.42 -28.84 -22.05
C ILE A 352 1.60 -29.69 -21.50
N LYS A 353 1.83 -30.86 -22.03
CA LYS A 353 3.14 -31.54 -21.87
C LYS A 353 4.31 -30.76 -22.48
N LYS A 354 4.06 -29.79 -23.37
CA LYS A 354 5.06 -28.88 -23.95
C LYS A 354 5.20 -27.54 -23.19
N ILE A 355 4.18 -27.07 -22.46
CA ILE A 355 4.28 -25.90 -21.56
C ILE A 355 5.04 -26.30 -20.27
N TYR A 356 4.86 -27.50 -19.76
CA TYR A 356 5.80 -28.20 -18.88
C TYR A 356 6.93 -28.85 -19.72
N SER A 357 7.39 -28.15 -20.77
CA SER A 357 8.52 -28.67 -21.52
C SER A 357 9.73 -28.73 -20.58
N SER A 358 10.54 -29.72 -20.79
CA SER A 358 11.86 -29.82 -20.14
C SER A 358 12.62 -28.47 -20.16
N ALA A 359 12.43 -27.66 -21.20
CA ALA A 359 13.03 -26.33 -21.35
C ALA A 359 12.48 -25.28 -20.35
N SER A 360 11.17 -25.20 -20.12
CA SER A 360 10.61 -24.27 -19.14
C SER A 360 10.96 -24.66 -17.71
N LEU A 361 10.93 -25.93 -17.36
CA LEU A 361 11.36 -26.43 -16.05
C LEU A 361 12.85 -26.20 -15.82
N LYS A 362 13.68 -26.43 -16.82
CA LYS A 362 15.13 -26.15 -16.77
C LYS A 362 15.38 -24.65 -16.57
N LEU A 363 14.60 -23.76 -17.23
CA LEU A 363 14.73 -22.33 -17.01
C LEU A 363 14.35 -21.92 -15.58
N LEU A 364 13.22 -22.41 -15.06
CA LEU A 364 12.81 -22.09 -13.69
C LEU A 364 13.83 -22.58 -12.66
N ALA A 365 14.34 -23.81 -12.83
CA ALA A 365 15.39 -24.36 -11.98
C ALA A 365 16.71 -23.55 -12.08
N PHE A 366 17.07 -23.12 -13.29
CA PHE A 366 18.21 -22.22 -13.52
C PHE A 366 18.01 -20.90 -12.80
N CYS A 367 16.87 -20.22 -13.00
CA CYS A 367 16.57 -18.94 -12.33
C CYS A 367 16.57 -19.09 -10.81
N LEU A 368 15.97 -20.15 -10.27
CA LEU A 368 15.97 -20.42 -8.84
C LEU A 368 17.38 -20.61 -8.29
N PHE A 369 18.19 -21.40 -8.98
CA PHE A 369 19.59 -21.62 -8.59
C PHE A 369 20.41 -20.33 -8.60
N ILE A 370 20.28 -19.52 -9.67
CA ILE A 370 20.99 -18.24 -9.76
C ILE A 370 20.49 -17.24 -8.71
N THR A 371 19.21 -17.22 -8.42
CA THR A 371 18.65 -16.36 -7.37
C THR A 371 19.21 -16.72 -6.00
N LEU A 372 19.20 -17.99 -5.62
CA LEU A 372 19.77 -18.43 -4.34
C LEU A 372 21.27 -18.13 -4.25
N LEU A 373 22.02 -18.35 -5.36
CA LEU A 373 23.43 -18.00 -5.40
C LEU A 373 23.64 -16.49 -5.21
N TYR A 374 22.80 -15.69 -5.87
CA TYR A 374 22.84 -14.23 -5.77
C TYR A 374 22.50 -13.76 -4.35
N GLY A 375 21.45 -14.31 -3.75
CA GLY A 375 21.05 -14.00 -2.39
C GLY A 375 22.12 -14.36 -1.35
N ILE A 376 22.70 -15.56 -1.45
CA ILE A 376 23.81 -15.95 -0.56
C ILE A 376 25.02 -15.01 -0.75
N THR A 377 25.32 -14.59 -1.98
CA THR A 377 26.50 -13.76 -2.24
C THR A 377 26.32 -12.31 -1.77
N PHE A 378 25.17 -11.72 -1.99
CA PHE A 378 24.95 -10.27 -1.81
C PHE A 378 24.04 -9.91 -0.64
N LEU A 379 23.03 -10.72 -0.31
CA LEU A 379 22.07 -10.39 0.76
C LEU A 379 22.54 -10.86 2.14
N ILE A 380 23.31 -11.93 2.25
CA ILE A 380 23.77 -12.43 3.57
C ILE A 380 24.55 -11.34 4.31
N ALA A 381 25.40 -10.60 3.61
CA ALA A 381 26.15 -9.49 4.21
C ALA A 381 25.25 -8.37 4.76
N GLU A 382 24.09 -8.15 4.15
CA GLU A 382 23.13 -7.12 4.58
C GLU A 382 22.29 -7.54 5.79
N PHE A 383 22.18 -8.86 6.06
CA PHE A 383 21.45 -9.41 7.21
C PHE A 383 22.34 -9.81 8.37
N TYR A 384 23.65 -9.80 8.16
CA TYR A 384 24.63 -10.24 9.16
C TYR A 384 24.52 -9.45 10.47
N ASP A 385 24.32 -8.14 10.39
CA ASP A 385 24.23 -7.25 11.56
C ASP A 385 22.81 -7.13 12.14
N SER A 386 21.86 -7.92 11.65
CA SER A 386 20.46 -7.83 12.11
C SER A 386 20.29 -8.57 13.44
N PRO A 387 20.14 -7.86 14.58
CA PRO A 387 19.90 -8.52 15.87
C PRO A 387 18.51 -9.14 15.86
N PHE A 388 18.42 -10.34 16.41
CA PHE A 388 17.14 -10.95 16.76
C PHE A 388 17.28 -11.63 18.13
N SER A 389 16.29 -11.42 18.98
CA SER A 389 16.27 -11.94 20.35
C SER A 389 15.18 -12.97 20.56
N SER A 390 14.24 -13.05 19.60
CA SER A 390 13.09 -13.94 19.71
C SER A 390 12.88 -14.77 18.45
N PHE A 391 12.13 -15.88 18.58
CA PHE A 391 11.68 -16.68 17.43
C PHE A 391 10.80 -15.85 16.47
N HIS A 392 10.05 -14.89 17.00
CA HIS A 392 9.25 -13.96 16.23
C HIS A 392 10.12 -13.09 15.31
N ASP A 393 11.21 -12.54 15.83
CA ASP A 393 12.16 -11.75 15.03
C ASP A 393 12.80 -12.59 13.92
N PHE A 394 13.24 -13.80 14.25
CA PHE A 394 13.77 -14.73 13.25
C PHE A 394 12.76 -15.01 12.14
N PHE A 395 11.50 -15.24 12.51
CA PHE A 395 10.43 -15.52 11.54
C PHE A 395 10.19 -14.33 10.60
N PHE A 396 10.12 -13.10 11.16
CA PHE A 396 9.93 -11.89 10.35
C PHE A 396 11.13 -11.60 9.44
N LEU A 397 12.35 -11.75 9.92
CA LEU A 397 13.56 -11.61 9.10
C LEU A 397 13.59 -12.65 7.98
N ALA A 398 13.22 -13.88 8.26
CA ALA A 398 13.12 -14.94 7.25
C ALA A 398 12.05 -14.63 6.18
N LEU A 399 10.89 -14.09 6.59
CA LEU A 399 9.85 -13.63 5.66
C LEU A 399 10.32 -12.45 4.81
N GLN A 400 11.00 -11.49 5.42
CA GLN A 400 11.57 -10.34 4.71
C GLN A 400 12.61 -10.79 3.68
N TRP A 401 13.51 -11.70 4.06
CA TRP A 401 14.48 -12.27 3.15
C TRP A 401 13.81 -13.03 2.00
N LEU A 402 12.79 -13.84 2.31
CA LEU A 402 12.01 -14.56 1.29
C LEU A 402 11.32 -13.60 0.30
N ALA A 403 10.81 -12.46 0.78
CA ALA A 403 10.21 -11.44 -0.08
C ALA A 403 11.24 -10.82 -1.04
N ILE A 404 12.43 -10.49 -0.54
CA ILE A 404 13.54 -9.95 -1.34
C ILE A 404 14.01 -11.00 -2.36
N GLU A 405 14.21 -12.25 -1.95
CA GLU A 405 14.58 -13.34 -2.85
C GLU A 405 13.52 -13.58 -3.92
N THR A 406 12.24 -13.45 -3.58
CA THR A 406 11.15 -13.56 -4.55
C THR A 406 11.22 -12.44 -5.59
N ALA A 407 11.51 -11.21 -5.17
CA ALA A 407 11.69 -10.09 -6.08
C ALA A 407 12.92 -10.30 -6.99
N ILE A 408 14.06 -10.72 -6.44
CA ILE A 408 15.27 -11.04 -7.21
C ILE A 408 14.99 -12.17 -8.21
N PHE A 409 14.29 -13.22 -7.79
CA PHE A 409 13.85 -14.29 -8.69
C PHE A 409 13.02 -13.74 -9.85
N GLY A 410 12.08 -12.85 -9.57
CA GLY A 410 11.27 -12.19 -10.60
C GLY A 410 12.11 -11.44 -11.62
N LEU A 411 13.09 -10.65 -11.17
CA LEU A 411 14.02 -9.91 -12.03
C LEU A 411 14.89 -10.84 -12.88
N ILE A 412 15.55 -11.81 -12.25
CA ILE A 412 16.41 -12.79 -12.95
C ILE A 412 15.59 -13.59 -13.97
N TYR A 413 14.37 -13.97 -13.59
CA TYR A 413 13.46 -14.68 -14.46
C TYR A 413 13.01 -13.83 -15.64
N PHE A 414 12.66 -12.55 -15.42
CA PHE A 414 12.29 -11.60 -16.45
C PHE A 414 13.37 -11.43 -17.50
N ILE A 415 14.59 -11.14 -17.09
CA ILE A 415 15.70 -10.98 -18.02
C ILE A 415 16.11 -12.29 -18.70
N SER A 416 15.90 -13.45 -18.01
CA SER A 416 16.24 -14.77 -18.53
C SER A 416 15.32 -15.29 -19.63
N ILE A 417 14.12 -14.69 -19.81
CA ILE A 417 13.18 -15.09 -20.87
C ILE A 417 13.83 -14.95 -22.23
N ASN A 418 14.54 -13.84 -22.45
CA ASN A 418 15.35 -13.64 -23.65
C ASN A 418 16.83 -13.84 -23.35
N LYS A 419 17.43 -14.87 -23.95
CA LYS A 419 18.84 -15.20 -23.72
C LYS A 419 19.83 -14.07 -24.08
N TYR A 420 19.53 -13.23 -25.07
CA TYR A 420 20.40 -12.12 -25.45
C TYR A 420 20.32 -10.98 -24.43
N VAL A 421 19.12 -10.66 -23.95
CA VAL A 421 18.92 -9.69 -22.86
C VAL A 421 19.66 -10.15 -21.61
N PHE A 422 19.54 -11.43 -21.25
CA PHE A 422 20.24 -11.98 -20.09
C PHE A 422 21.74 -11.85 -20.20
N CYS A 423 22.33 -12.22 -21.36
CA CYS A 423 23.78 -12.17 -21.59
C CYS A 423 24.38 -10.76 -21.47
N ILE A 424 23.58 -9.72 -21.69
CA ILE A 424 24.03 -8.33 -21.56
C ILE A 424 23.72 -7.81 -20.13
N SER A 425 22.48 -7.97 -19.67
CA SER A 425 22.03 -7.36 -18.41
C SER A 425 22.60 -8.03 -17.17
N PHE A 426 22.70 -9.37 -17.15
CA PHE A 426 23.14 -10.09 -15.96
C PHE A 426 24.59 -9.77 -15.57
N PRO A 427 25.58 -9.75 -16.47
CA PRO A 427 26.95 -9.32 -16.13
C PRO A 427 27.01 -7.89 -15.61
N ILE A 428 26.28 -6.96 -16.22
CA ILE A 428 26.23 -5.55 -15.77
C ILE A 428 25.69 -5.45 -14.36
N ILE A 429 24.53 -6.05 -14.11
CA ILE A 429 23.89 -6.04 -12.79
C ILE A 429 24.82 -6.69 -11.74
N THR A 430 25.46 -7.81 -12.08
CA THR A 430 26.36 -8.54 -11.16
C THR A 430 27.60 -7.73 -10.81
N VAL A 431 28.22 -7.08 -11.80
CA VAL A 431 29.39 -6.22 -11.58
C VAL A 431 29.04 -5.02 -10.70
N LEU A 432 27.95 -4.32 -11.00
CA LEU A 432 27.48 -3.20 -10.20
C LEU A 432 27.15 -3.63 -8.77
N SER A 433 26.48 -4.78 -8.62
CA SER A 433 26.20 -5.36 -7.30
C SER A 433 27.47 -5.70 -6.53
N THR A 434 28.49 -6.19 -7.21
CA THR A 434 29.79 -6.51 -6.59
C THR A 434 30.50 -5.26 -6.09
N ILE A 435 30.48 -4.17 -6.85
CA ILE A 435 31.08 -2.90 -6.44
C ILE A 435 30.36 -2.37 -5.19
N ILE A 436 29.04 -2.34 -5.21
CA ILE A 436 28.24 -1.85 -4.09
C ILE A 436 28.46 -2.73 -2.84
N ALA A 437 28.40 -4.06 -3.00
CA ALA A 437 28.64 -4.99 -1.90
C ALA A 437 30.06 -4.87 -1.32
N TYR A 438 31.06 -4.65 -2.15
CA TYR A 438 32.44 -4.44 -1.69
C TYR A 438 32.55 -3.20 -0.79
N TYR A 439 32.06 -2.06 -1.24
CA TYR A 439 32.07 -0.83 -0.43
C TYR A 439 31.18 -0.94 0.81
N ARG A 440 30.09 -1.70 0.70
CA ARG A 440 29.27 -2.04 1.87
C ARG A 440 30.04 -2.80 2.95
N CYS A 441 30.82 -3.82 2.56
CA CYS A 441 31.59 -4.64 3.48
C CYS A 441 32.86 -3.95 4.00
N THR A 442 33.50 -3.07 3.21
CA THR A 442 34.78 -2.46 3.57
C THR A 442 34.66 -1.08 4.21
N LEU A 443 33.71 -0.27 3.76
CA LEU A 443 33.51 1.11 4.18
C LEU A 443 32.14 1.35 4.84
N HIS A 444 31.33 0.30 5.01
CA HIS A 444 29.94 0.40 5.48
C HIS A 444 29.09 1.39 4.68
N LEU A 445 29.47 1.64 3.40
CA LEU A 445 28.75 2.55 2.51
C LEU A 445 27.56 1.84 1.83
N THR A 446 26.39 2.44 1.92
CA THR A 446 25.20 2.03 1.18
C THR A 446 25.00 2.96 -0.02
N LEU A 447 24.45 2.43 -1.12
CA LEU A 447 24.16 3.23 -2.29
C LEU A 447 22.96 4.15 -2.01
N MET A 448 23.23 5.46 -1.99
CA MET A 448 22.27 6.54 -1.72
C MET A 448 22.41 7.62 -2.78
N PRO A 449 21.40 8.50 -2.98
CA PRO A 449 21.48 9.60 -3.93
C PRO A 449 22.72 10.48 -3.77
N GLU A 450 23.12 10.75 -2.51
CA GLU A 450 24.32 11.56 -2.19
C GLU A 450 25.62 10.89 -2.62
N VAL A 451 25.68 9.55 -2.54
CA VAL A 451 26.84 8.79 -3.03
C VAL A 451 26.98 8.92 -4.54
N ILE A 452 25.83 8.88 -5.25
CA ILE A 452 25.81 9.09 -6.70
C ILE A 452 26.27 10.52 -7.03
N GLU A 453 25.78 11.52 -6.29
CA GLU A 453 26.19 12.91 -6.48
C GLU A 453 27.69 13.09 -6.27
N LEU A 454 28.24 12.56 -5.16
CA LEU A 454 29.69 12.57 -4.91
C LEU A 454 30.50 11.90 -6.01
N LEU A 455 30.04 10.78 -6.54
CA LEU A 455 30.72 10.09 -7.65
C LEU A 455 30.72 10.88 -8.96
N LEU A 456 29.67 11.68 -9.19
CA LEU A 456 29.54 12.50 -10.41
C LEU A 456 30.26 13.85 -10.28
N GLU A 457 30.39 14.39 -9.08
CA GLU A 457 31.07 15.68 -8.83
C GLU A 457 32.56 15.55 -8.58
N ASN A 458 33.04 14.37 -8.13
CA ASN A 458 34.46 14.14 -7.94
C ASN A 458 35.21 14.01 -9.29
N ASP A 459 36.45 14.52 -9.30
CA ASP A 459 37.34 14.28 -10.41
C ASP A 459 37.78 12.78 -10.47
N LEU A 460 38.20 12.37 -11.67
CA LEU A 460 38.64 10.97 -11.90
C LEU A 460 39.78 10.53 -10.97
N ARG A 461 40.65 11.44 -10.55
CA ARG A 461 41.80 11.15 -9.69
C ARG A 461 41.35 10.82 -8.27
N THR A 462 40.47 11.64 -7.69
CA THR A 462 39.89 11.40 -6.37
C THR A 462 39.04 10.13 -6.34
N SER A 463 38.30 9.84 -7.44
CA SER A 463 37.53 8.61 -7.54
C SER A 463 38.42 7.35 -7.65
N MET A 464 39.62 7.47 -8.22
CA MET A 464 40.58 6.36 -8.32
C MET A 464 41.29 6.06 -7.00
N ASP A 465 41.41 7.02 -6.09
CA ASP A 465 42.04 6.80 -4.79
C ASP A 465 41.22 5.84 -3.89
N VAL A 466 39.94 5.66 -4.19
CA VAL A 466 39.04 4.72 -3.48
C VAL A 466 39.08 3.31 -4.12
N VAL A 467 39.70 3.14 -5.30
CA VAL A 467 39.76 1.85 -6.00
C VAL A 467 40.94 1.05 -5.48
N SER A 468 40.65 0.02 -4.69
CA SER A 468 41.65 -0.92 -4.21
C SER A 468 41.90 -2.06 -5.22
N TRP A 469 43.08 -2.68 -5.16
CA TRP A 469 43.38 -3.84 -6.01
C TRP A 469 42.45 -5.05 -5.67
N GLN A 470 41.99 -5.15 -4.42
CA GLN A 470 41.01 -6.14 -3.99
C GLN A 470 39.69 -5.97 -4.71
N LEU A 471 39.20 -4.72 -4.84
CA LEU A 471 37.99 -4.42 -5.63
C LEU A 471 38.15 -4.90 -7.07
N VAL A 472 39.29 -4.62 -7.69
CA VAL A 472 39.56 -5.05 -9.07
C VAL A 472 39.48 -6.58 -9.21
N LEU A 473 40.06 -7.33 -8.27
CA LEU A 473 39.96 -8.80 -8.27
C LEU A 473 38.53 -9.30 -8.07
N TRP A 474 37.77 -8.66 -7.17
CA TRP A 474 36.36 -9.01 -6.96
C TRP A 474 35.54 -8.76 -8.22
N VAL A 475 35.71 -7.62 -8.86
CA VAL A 475 35.02 -7.26 -10.11
C VAL A 475 35.37 -8.22 -11.24
N LEU A 476 36.66 -8.54 -11.43
CA LEU A 476 37.09 -9.49 -12.45
C LEU A 476 36.53 -10.89 -12.20
N SER A 477 36.51 -11.34 -10.95
CA SER A 477 35.94 -12.63 -10.55
C SER A 477 34.43 -12.67 -10.80
N ALA A 478 33.71 -11.62 -10.42
CA ALA A 478 32.28 -11.49 -10.65
C ALA A 478 31.94 -11.44 -12.14
N LEU A 479 32.75 -10.72 -12.94
CA LEU A 479 32.61 -10.68 -14.39
C LEU A 479 32.81 -12.08 -14.99
N ALA A 480 33.88 -12.80 -14.62
CA ALA A 480 34.13 -14.15 -15.11
C ALA A 480 32.98 -15.11 -14.79
N VAL A 481 32.50 -15.09 -13.54
CA VAL A 481 31.36 -15.93 -13.10
C VAL A 481 30.09 -15.56 -13.85
N SER A 482 29.77 -14.28 -13.97
CA SER A 482 28.57 -13.82 -14.66
C SER A 482 28.57 -14.13 -16.16
N VAL A 483 29.72 -14.04 -16.81
CA VAL A 483 29.90 -14.46 -18.20
C VAL A 483 29.73 -15.97 -18.36
N TYR A 484 30.28 -16.78 -17.43
CA TYR A 484 30.08 -18.23 -17.42
C TYR A 484 28.59 -18.60 -17.28
N ILE A 485 27.87 -17.96 -16.34
CA ILE A 485 26.42 -18.15 -16.14
C ILE A 485 25.65 -17.71 -17.40
N SER A 486 26.06 -16.62 -18.05
CA SER A 486 25.46 -16.13 -19.30
C SER A 486 25.66 -17.14 -20.43
N MET A 487 26.85 -17.74 -20.55
CA MET A 487 27.08 -18.82 -21.50
C MET A 487 26.24 -20.05 -21.21
N TRP A 488 26.03 -20.40 -19.94
CA TRP A 488 25.11 -21.47 -19.55
C TRP A 488 23.68 -21.17 -20.01
N ARG A 489 23.15 -19.96 -19.74
CA ARG A 489 21.82 -19.55 -20.23
C ARG A 489 21.74 -19.55 -21.76
N PHE A 490 22.79 -19.11 -22.45
CA PHE A 490 22.81 -19.03 -23.90
C PHE A 490 22.67 -20.39 -24.56
N ARG A 491 23.27 -21.45 -23.96
CA ARG A 491 23.19 -22.85 -24.41
C ARG A 491 21.85 -23.52 -24.14
N MET A 492 20.97 -22.88 -23.34
CA MET A 492 19.66 -23.46 -23.06
C MET A 492 18.72 -23.29 -24.24
N GLU A 493 17.81 -24.27 -24.37
CA GLU A 493 16.80 -24.31 -25.44
C GLU A 493 15.88 -23.08 -25.43
N HIS A 494 15.26 -22.81 -26.58
CA HIS A 494 14.26 -21.76 -26.71
C HIS A 494 12.98 -22.13 -25.91
N ILE A 495 12.41 -21.14 -25.20
CA ILE A 495 11.27 -21.34 -24.34
C ILE A 495 9.98 -21.16 -25.13
N PRO A 496 9.09 -22.18 -25.12
CA PRO A 496 7.78 -22.03 -25.74
C PRO A 496 6.91 -21.06 -24.93
N CYS A 497 6.02 -20.32 -25.59
CA CYS A 497 5.07 -19.40 -24.95
C CYS A 497 5.76 -18.32 -24.07
N SER A 498 6.83 -17.72 -24.56
CA SER A 498 7.62 -16.72 -23.83
C SER A 498 6.79 -15.55 -23.26
N TRP A 499 5.66 -15.19 -23.87
CA TRP A 499 4.76 -14.17 -23.36
C TRP A 499 4.09 -14.54 -22.02
N LEU A 500 3.78 -15.81 -21.77
CA LEU A 500 3.25 -16.27 -20.48
C LEU A 500 4.31 -16.18 -19.39
N HIS A 501 5.55 -16.56 -19.72
CA HIS A 501 6.68 -16.39 -18.80
C HIS A 501 6.92 -14.92 -18.49
N LEU A 502 6.76 -14.02 -19.49
CA LEU A 502 6.86 -12.56 -19.30
C LEU A 502 5.80 -12.05 -18.30
N VAL A 503 4.54 -12.37 -18.53
CA VAL A 503 3.45 -11.95 -17.63
C VAL A 503 3.68 -12.48 -16.21
N PHE A 504 4.07 -13.75 -16.08
CA PHE A 504 4.30 -14.38 -14.77
C PHE A 504 5.50 -13.75 -14.05
N SER A 505 6.61 -13.47 -14.75
CA SER A 505 7.77 -12.79 -14.16
C SER A 505 7.44 -11.36 -13.72
N LEU A 506 6.67 -10.63 -14.50
CA LEU A 506 6.22 -9.27 -14.13
C LEU A 506 5.35 -9.28 -12.87
N ILE A 507 4.44 -10.24 -12.73
CA ILE A 507 3.64 -10.38 -11.51
C ILE A 507 4.55 -10.62 -10.30
N ILE A 508 5.55 -11.48 -10.42
CA ILE A 508 6.49 -11.79 -9.33
C ILE A 508 7.34 -10.57 -8.94
N VAL A 509 7.66 -9.67 -9.88
CA VAL A 509 8.38 -8.42 -9.59
C VAL A 509 7.45 -7.37 -8.98
N VAL A 510 6.30 -7.14 -9.61
CA VAL A 510 5.42 -6.02 -9.27
C VAL A 510 4.74 -6.22 -7.91
N VAL A 511 4.32 -7.45 -7.59
CA VAL A 511 3.58 -7.72 -6.34
C VAL A 511 4.41 -7.36 -5.10
N PRO A 512 5.64 -7.88 -4.88
CA PRO A 512 6.43 -7.52 -3.71
C PRO A 512 6.80 -6.03 -3.64
N LEU A 513 7.05 -5.39 -4.78
CA LEU A 513 7.38 -3.96 -4.86
C LEU A 513 6.19 -3.04 -4.51
N ASN A 514 4.95 -3.53 -4.60
CA ASN A 514 3.76 -2.76 -4.25
C ASN A 514 3.17 -3.12 -2.87
N MET A 515 3.88 -3.94 -2.10
CA MET A 515 3.50 -4.25 -0.71
C MET A 515 4.26 -3.31 0.24
N GLY A 516 3.56 -2.39 0.90
CA GLY A 516 4.16 -1.29 1.68
C GLY A 516 5.25 -1.72 2.69
N THR A 517 5.07 -2.85 3.38
CA THR A 517 6.06 -3.39 4.34
C THR A 517 7.30 -3.99 3.68
N THR A 518 7.21 -4.49 2.45
CA THR A 518 8.32 -5.13 1.74
C THR A 518 8.99 -4.20 0.73
N ASN A 519 8.29 -3.17 0.25
CA ASN A 519 8.82 -2.23 -0.73
C ASN A 519 10.13 -1.61 -0.26
N ASN A 520 10.15 -0.95 0.92
CA ASN A 520 11.35 -0.33 1.47
C ASN A 520 12.49 -1.33 1.64
N ALA A 521 12.18 -2.56 2.03
CA ALA A 521 13.16 -3.62 2.17
C ALA A 521 13.77 -4.04 0.82
N ILE A 522 13.00 -4.02 -0.27
CA ILE A 522 13.44 -4.44 -1.59
C ILE A 522 14.20 -3.31 -2.30
N VAL A 523 13.63 -2.09 -2.33
CA VAL A 523 14.17 -0.97 -3.13
C VAL A 523 15.53 -0.49 -2.63
N LYS A 524 15.79 -0.58 -1.32
CA LYS A 524 17.06 -0.18 -0.69
C LYS A 524 18.15 -1.26 -0.77
N ARG A 525 17.85 -2.45 -1.28
CA ARG A 525 18.80 -3.58 -1.34
C ARG A 525 19.18 -3.97 -2.76
N ILE A 526 20.41 -4.53 -2.89
CA ILE A 526 20.94 -5.05 -4.15
C ILE A 526 20.06 -6.21 -4.67
N PRO A 527 19.72 -6.26 -5.98
CA PRO A 527 20.14 -5.35 -7.07
C PRO A 527 19.20 -4.17 -7.28
N TYR A 528 18.09 -4.08 -6.55
CA TYR A 528 17.03 -3.08 -6.78
C TYR A 528 17.50 -1.67 -6.46
N SER A 529 18.35 -1.50 -5.42
CA SER A 529 18.93 -0.20 -5.07
C SER A 529 19.64 0.48 -6.25
N ILE A 530 20.26 -0.29 -7.16
CA ILE A 530 20.90 0.25 -8.37
C ILE A 530 19.91 1.08 -9.21
N PHE A 531 18.69 0.59 -9.37
CA PHE A 531 17.67 1.24 -10.21
C PHE A 531 16.93 2.34 -9.46
N PHE A 532 16.53 2.06 -8.23
CA PHE A 532 15.68 2.95 -7.45
C PHE A 532 16.46 4.15 -6.91
N THR A 533 17.71 3.98 -6.47
CA THR A 533 18.54 5.10 -6.01
C THR A 533 18.91 6.04 -7.16
N VAL A 534 19.17 5.51 -8.36
CA VAL A 534 19.39 6.36 -9.55
C VAL A 534 18.12 7.13 -9.90
N ALA A 535 16.96 6.48 -9.86
CA ALA A 535 15.69 7.15 -10.13
C ALA A 535 15.41 8.24 -9.07
N GLU A 536 15.65 7.97 -7.80
CA GLU A 536 15.52 8.92 -6.71
C GLU A 536 16.50 10.11 -6.85
N TYR A 537 17.75 9.84 -7.20
CA TYR A 537 18.72 10.89 -7.50
C TYR A 537 18.25 11.82 -8.62
N LEU A 538 17.76 11.25 -9.74
CA LEU A 538 17.24 12.03 -10.86
C LEU A 538 15.99 12.84 -10.47
N ASP A 539 15.10 12.25 -9.67
CA ASP A 539 13.89 12.91 -9.20
C ASP A 539 14.21 14.05 -8.21
N ASN A 540 15.18 13.84 -7.32
CA ASN A 540 15.70 14.87 -6.42
C ASN A 540 16.31 16.03 -7.20
N ARG A 541 17.10 15.74 -8.25
CA ARG A 541 17.71 16.75 -9.11
C ARG A 541 16.65 17.58 -9.85
N ILE A 542 15.63 16.94 -10.44
CA ILE A 542 14.50 17.62 -11.10
C ILE A 542 13.75 18.50 -10.09
N SER A 543 13.57 18.04 -8.86
CA SER A 543 12.89 18.82 -7.80
C SER A 543 13.67 20.07 -7.42
N VAL A 544 15.01 19.98 -7.38
CA VAL A 544 15.89 21.12 -7.09
C VAL A 544 15.90 22.14 -8.24
N GLU A 545 15.77 21.68 -9.47
CA GLU A 545 15.68 22.54 -10.66
C GLU A 545 14.31 23.23 -10.79
N THR A 546 13.29 22.81 -10.01
CA THR A 546 11.99 23.48 -10.01
C THR A 546 12.13 24.90 -9.47
N VAL A 547 11.74 25.89 -10.26
CA VAL A 547 11.88 27.30 -9.91
C VAL A 547 10.88 27.65 -8.81
N ARG A 548 11.36 27.73 -7.57
CA ARG A 548 10.58 28.28 -6.45
C ARG A 548 10.59 29.81 -6.50
N GLN A 549 9.49 30.42 -6.10
CA GLN A 549 9.37 31.88 -6.05
C GLN A 549 10.33 32.43 -5.02
N ASP A 550 11.19 33.35 -5.48
CA ASP A 550 12.12 34.05 -4.62
C ASP A 550 11.48 35.32 -4.06
N PHE A 551 11.97 35.76 -2.92
CA PHE A 551 11.47 36.95 -2.22
C PHE A 551 11.78 38.20 -3.03
N LYS A 552 10.80 39.11 -3.12
CA LYS A 552 11.00 40.43 -3.74
C LYS A 552 11.27 41.44 -2.61
N GLY A 553 12.38 42.14 -2.63
CA GLY A 553 12.68 43.17 -1.64
C GLY A 553 13.99 42.97 -0.91
N SER A 554 14.34 43.89 -0.02
CA SER A 554 15.58 43.89 0.75
C SER A 554 15.46 43.07 2.02
N ALA A 555 16.51 42.35 2.35
CA ALA A 555 16.78 41.80 3.70
C ALA A 555 18.04 42.52 4.22
N ILE A 556 17.88 43.32 5.26
CA ILE A 556 18.95 44.15 5.79
C ILE A 556 19.32 43.63 7.17
N CYS A 557 20.60 43.26 7.34
CA CYS A 557 21.15 42.89 8.65
C CYS A 557 21.87 44.08 9.26
N ASN A 558 21.61 44.42 10.53
CA ASN A 558 22.25 45.54 11.22
C ASN A 558 23.45 45.09 12.08
N THR A 559 23.67 43.82 12.30
CA THR A 559 24.82 43.32 13.10
C THR A 559 26.06 43.12 12.25
N ASP A 560 27.22 43.46 12.80
CA ASP A 560 28.52 43.26 12.13
C ASP A 560 28.92 41.79 12.10
N SER A 561 28.65 41.08 13.20
CA SER A 561 28.97 39.64 13.30
C SER A 561 27.96 38.90 14.15
N MET A 562 27.57 37.72 13.71
CA MET A 562 26.65 36.81 14.42
C MET A 562 26.72 35.39 13.89
N THR A 563 26.63 34.44 14.81
CA THR A 563 26.48 33.02 14.47
C THR A 563 25.07 32.57 14.88
N VAL A 564 24.29 32.17 13.89
CA VAL A 564 22.97 31.54 14.08
C VAL A 564 23.14 30.07 13.83
N VAL A 565 22.81 29.25 14.82
CA VAL A 565 22.78 27.78 14.67
C VAL A 565 21.35 27.33 14.74
N PHE A 566 20.96 26.58 13.74
CA PHE A 566 19.65 25.89 13.72
C PHE A 566 19.87 24.39 13.77
N ILE A 567 19.37 23.73 14.81
CA ILE A 567 19.39 22.27 14.92
C ILE A 567 18.00 21.75 14.55
N ILE A 568 17.94 21.01 13.47
CA ILE A 568 16.74 20.25 13.10
C ILE A 568 16.82 18.92 13.84
N GLY A 569 15.93 18.74 14.81
CA GLY A 569 15.77 17.48 15.54
C GLY A 569 14.88 16.50 14.80
N GLU A 570 14.86 15.25 15.26
CA GLU A 570 14.09 14.16 14.69
C GLU A 570 13.34 13.42 15.81
N SER A 571 12.02 13.27 15.67
CA SER A 571 11.15 12.42 16.51
C SER A 571 11.21 12.73 18.03
N LEU A 572 11.61 13.96 18.45
CA LEU A 572 11.66 14.34 19.87
C LEU A 572 10.38 15.05 20.31
N ARG A 573 9.64 14.46 21.24
CA ARG A 573 8.47 15.10 21.85
C ARG A 573 8.83 15.98 23.05
N ALA A 574 8.17 17.12 23.18
CA ALA A 574 8.40 18.07 24.25
C ALA A 574 8.19 17.48 25.65
N SER A 575 7.18 16.62 25.84
CA SER A 575 6.83 16.00 27.13
C SER A 575 7.84 14.96 27.63
N SER A 576 8.81 14.53 26.84
CA SER A 576 9.91 13.64 27.28
C SER A 576 11.20 14.38 27.64
N MET A 577 11.20 15.71 27.61
CA MET A 577 12.34 16.53 28.02
C MET A 577 12.23 16.89 29.51
N GLN A 578 13.29 16.61 30.31
CA GLN A 578 13.33 16.93 31.74
C GLN A 578 13.12 18.44 31.99
N ILE A 579 13.66 19.31 31.13
CA ILE A 579 13.51 20.78 31.25
C ILE A 579 12.03 21.22 31.18
N ASN A 580 11.16 20.40 30.61
CA ASN A 580 9.71 20.62 30.55
C ASN A 580 8.93 19.92 31.67
N GLY A 581 9.63 19.36 32.67
CA GLY A 581 9.01 18.70 33.82
C GLY A 581 8.86 17.20 33.68
N TYR A 582 9.51 16.56 32.71
CA TYR A 582 9.52 15.10 32.62
C TYR A 582 10.18 14.49 33.85
N GLU A 583 9.62 13.41 34.38
CA GLU A 583 10.05 12.78 35.64
C GLU A 583 11.46 12.17 35.60
N ARG A 584 11.94 11.81 34.39
CA ARG A 584 13.24 11.19 34.18
C ARG A 584 14.29 12.20 33.73
N SER A 585 15.54 11.95 34.12
CA SER A 585 16.67 12.82 33.82
C SER A 585 17.16 12.64 32.38
N THR A 586 16.38 13.11 31.42
CA THR A 586 16.66 13.00 29.98
C THR A 586 17.43 14.21 29.42
N THR A 587 17.30 15.39 30.04
CA THR A 587 18.01 16.60 29.60
C THR A 587 18.74 17.32 30.76
N PRO A 588 19.62 16.59 31.54
CA PRO A 588 20.24 17.14 32.73
C PRO A 588 21.26 18.24 32.46
N LEU A 589 21.92 18.28 31.31
CA LEU A 589 22.88 19.31 30.94
C LEU A 589 22.14 20.60 30.52
N LEU A 590 21.08 20.45 29.71
CA LEU A 590 20.25 21.58 29.30
C LEU A 590 19.57 22.28 30.51
N CYS A 591 19.17 21.49 31.53
CA CYS A 591 18.61 22.04 32.79
C CYS A 591 19.60 22.87 33.59
N LYS A 592 20.91 22.76 33.35
CA LYS A 592 21.96 23.53 34.01
C LYS A 592 22.35 24.80 33.24
N GLU A 593 21.83 24.98 32.04
CA GLU A 593 22.14 26.16 31.21
C GLU A 593 21.27 27.36 31.60
N ASP A 594 21.90 28.45 32.02
CA ASP A 594 21.18 29.68 32.44
C ASP A 594 20.53 30.43 31.28
N ASN A 595 21.11 30.33 30.07
CA ASN A 595 20.72 31.06 28.88
C ASN A 595 19.84 30.21 27.92
N VAL A 596 19.17 29.23 28.46
CA VAL A 596 18.22 28.43 27.70
C VAL A 596 16.77 28.81 28.01
N VAL A 597 15.93 28.80 26.98
CA VAL A 597 14.47 28.96 27.09
C VAL A 597 13.82 27.81 26.34
N SER A 598 13.17 26.93 27.07
CA SER A 598 12.39 25.87 26.48
C SER A 598 11.01 26.40 26.08
N MET A 599 10.59 26.09 24.84
CA MET A 599 9.28 26.40 24.28
C MET A 599 8.44 25.12 24.35
N SER A 600 7.76 24.89 25.47
CA SER A 600 7.14 23.61 25.77
C SER A 600 5.85 23.30 24.99
N ASP A 601 5.23 24.33 24.38
CA ASP A 601 3.95 24.22 23.64
C ASP A 601 4.08 24.67 22.19
N ILE A 602 4.97 24.00 21.45
CA ILE A 602 5.02 24.13 19.99
C ILE A 602 4.15 23.03 19.37
N TYR A 603 3.28 23.41 18.44
CA TYR A 603 2.42 22.49 17.73
C TYR A 603 2.81 22.41 16.26
N SER A 604 3.09 21.22 15.77
CA SER A 604 3.28 20.91 14.33
C SER A 604 1.98 20.41 13.73
N ASP A 605 1.54 20.99 12.62
CA ASP A 605 0.36 20.47 11.90
C ASP A 605 0.63 19.10 11.25
N TYR A 606 1.90 18.67 11.23
CA TYR A 606 2.34 17.43 10.57
C TYR A 606 3.18 16.58 11.54
N ASN A 607 3.00 15.27 11.44
CA ASN A 607 3.67 14.25 12.24
C ASN A 607 4.65 13.39 11.43
N LEU A 608 5.12 13.89 10.28
CA LEU A 608 6.05 13.23 9.36
C LEU A 608 7.10 14.22 8.87
N THR A 609 8.36 13.85 8.90
CA THR A 609 9.53 14.67 8.54
C THR A 609 9.38 15.35 7.18
N HIS A 610 8.94 14.60 6.16
CA HIS A 610 8.83 15.11 4.79
C HIS A 610 7.70 16.14 4.60
N LEU A 611 6.79 16.27 5.54
CA LEU A 611 5.75 17.28 5.57
C LEU A 611 6.14 18.44 6.48
N SER A 612 6.67 18.16 7.68
CA SER A 612 7.01 19.17 8.69
C SER A 612 8.10 20.13 8.25
N ILE A 613 9.23 19.58 7.74
CA ILE A 613 10.40 20.42 7.39
C ILE A 613 10.06 21.49 6.35
N PRO A 614 9.42 21.20 5.20
CA PRO A 614 9.06 22.26 4.26
C PRO A 614 8.20 23.37 4.86
N HIS A 615 7.31 23.03 5.80
CA HIS A 615 6.39 24.00 6.38
C HIS A 615 7.07 24.95 7.37
N PHE A 616 8.01 24.52 8.20
CA PHE A 616 8.70 25.45 9.09
C PHE A 616 9.92 26.14 8.44
N MET A 617 10.47 25.60 7.35
CA MET A 617 11.54 26.26 6.59
C MET A 617 11.07 27.46 5.78
N THR A 618 9.81 27.50 5.41
CA THR A 618 9.18 28.55 4.59
C THR A 618 8.22 29.40 5.43
N ARG A 619 7.67 30.46 4.86
CA ARG A 619 6.59 31.25 5.51
C ARG A 619 5.21 30.62 5.22
N SER A 620 5.13 29.31 5.15
CA SER A 620 3.86 28.63 5.03
C SER A 620 3.05 28.83 6.32
N ASP A 621 1.73 28.87 6.18
CA ASP A 621 0.78 29.02 7.28
C ASP A 621 -0.49 28.22 6.97
N GLU A 622 -1.48 28.21 7.87
CA GLU A 622 -2.75 27.49 7.66
C GLU A 622 -3.51 27.96 6.42
N LYS A 623 -3.36 29.24 6.05
CA LYS A 623 -4.07 29.83 4.88
C LYS A 623 -3.35 29.56 3.56
N HIS A 624 -2.03 29.37 3.64
CA HIS A 624 -1.16 29.23 2.48
C HIS A 624 -0.18 28.06 2.67
N PRO A 625 -0.66 26.81 2.84
CA PRO A 625 0.20 25.65 3.04
C PRO A 625 1.06 25.31 1.81
N ASP A 626 0.61 25.74 0.62
CA ASP A 626 1.29 25.55 -0.66
C ASP A 626 2.65 26.28 -0.72
N ARG A 627 2.88 27.31 0.08
CA ARG A 627 4.16 28.03 0.16
C ARG A 627 5.31 27.12 0.57
N ALA A 628 5.05 26.08 1.35
CA ALA A 628 6.04 25.05 1.69
C ALA A 628 6.72 24.43 0.45
N TYR A 629 6.04 24.42 -0.70
CA TYR A 629 6.50 23.79 -1.93
C TYR A 629 6.75 24.77 -3.07
N THR A 630 6.30 26.02 -2.95
CA THR A 630 6.34 27.01 -4.04
C THR A 630 7.28 28.17 -3.75
N GLU A 631 7.65 28.43 -2.48
CA GLU A 631 8.53 29.54 -2.09
C GLU A 631 9.90 29.05 -1.60
N ARG A 632 10.89 29.95 -1.64
CA ARG A 632 12.22 29.73 -1.02
C ARG A 632 12.11 29.80 0.50
N SER A 633 13.13 29.28 1.19
CA SER A 633 13.20 29.28 2.65
C SER A 633 13.80 30.59 3.21
N PHE A 634 13.82 30.70 4.56
CA PHE A 634 14.52 31.77 5.26
C PHE A 634 16.01 31.85 4.90
N ILE A 635 16.63 30.73 4.45
CA ILE A 635 18.04 30.69 4.02
C ILE A 635 18.29 31.74 2.90
N SER A 636 17.39 31.85 1.94
CA SER A 636 17.50 32.81 0.84
C SER A 636 17.55 34.27 1.36
N LEU A 637 16.72 34.64 2.33
CA LEU A 637 16.74 35.96 2.96
C LEU A 637 17.98 36.17 3.81
N MET A 638 18.46 35.16 4.53
CA MET A 638 19.69 35.27 5.32
C MET A 638 20.92 35.48 4.43
N LYS A 639 21.00 34.75 3.31
CA LYS A 639 22.07 34.94 2.31
C LYS A 639 22.05 36.36 1.73
N ARG A 640 20.89 36.91 1.37
CA ARG A 640 20.75 38.31 0.93
C ARG A 640 21.18 39.33 1.98
N ALA A 641 20.98 39.00 3.26
CA ALA A 641 21.47 39.81 4.39
C ALA A 641 22.95 39.60 4.68
N GLY A 642 23.68 38.84 3.87
CA GLY A 642 25.13 38.62 3.97
C GLY A 642 25.55 37.52 4.94
N TYR A 643 24.65 36.57 5.25
CA TYR A 643 25.02 35.36 5.99
C TYR A 643 25.63 34.31 5.07
N SER A 644 26.78 33.76 5.45
CA SER A 644 27.32 32.52 4.86
C SER A 644 26.57 31.32 5.45
N SER A 645 26.04 30.46 4.62
CA SER A 645 25.18 29.36 5.03
C SER A 645 25.80 27.99 4.76
N VAL A 646 25.65 27.09 5.74
CA VAL A 646 26.06 25.68 5.59
C VAL A 646 25.01 24.74 6.17
N TRP A 647 24.81 23.61 5.49
CA TRP A 647 23.99 22.50 5.97
C TRP A 647 24.88 21.28 6.24
N LEU A 648 24.94 20.86 7.50
CA LEU A 648 25.61 19.65 7.93
C LEU A 648 24.55 18.58 8.18
N ALA A 649 24.47 17.58 7.32
CA ALA A 649 23.42 16.57 7.32
C ALA A 649 23.90 15.26 7.93
N ASN A 650 23.24 14.80 9.00
CA ASN A 650 23.38 13.47 9.59
C ASN A 650 22.10 12.64 9.39
N GLN A 651 21.33 12.97 8.37
CA GLN A 651 20.08 12.31 7.94
C GLN A 651 20.20 11.85 6.50
N GLU A 652 19.36 10.86 6.11
CA GLU A 652 19.15 10.51 4.70
C GLU A 652 18.51 11.70 3.98
N SER A 653 18.93 12.01 2.75
CA SER A 653 18.28 13.08 2.00
C SER A 653 16.91 12.60 1.45
N ILE A 654 15.90 13.44 1.65
CA ILE A 654 14.54 13.19 1.20
C ILE A 654 14.13 14.32 0.24
N LYS A 655 13.44 13.97 -0.84
CA LYS A 655 12.98 14.88 -1.89
C LYS A 655 12.33 16.17 -1.36
N SER A 656 11.57 16.08 -0.27
CA SER A 656 10.82 17.21 0.29
C SER A 656 11.70 18.34 0.82
N PHE A 657 12.91 18.06 1.29
CA PHE A 657 13.81 19.05 1.87
C PHE A 657 15.19 19.16 1.20
N VAL A 658 15.53 18.29 0.26
CA VAL A 658 16.80 18.38 -0.50
C VAL A 658 16.96 19.73 -1.19
N TYR A 659 15.87 20.37 -1.58
CA TYR A 659 15.84 21.71 -2.13
C TYR A 659 16.49 22.73 -1.16
N PHE A 660 16.10 22.72 0.12
CA PHE A 660 16.60 23.65 1.14
C PHE A 660 18.07 23.40 1.45
N ILE A 661 18.50 22.13 1.43
CA ILE A 661 19.93 21.78 1.55
C ILE A 661 20.74 22.52 0.47
N LYS A 662 20.25 22.51 -0.77
CA LYS A 662 20.92 23.16 -1.92
C LYS A 662 20.74 24.70 -1.96
N GLU A 663 19.87 25.30 -1.13
CA GLU A 663 19.86 26.75 -0.94
C GLU A 663 21.09 27.25 -0.17
N CYS A 664 21.75 26.41 0.63
CA CYS A 664 22.95 26.76 1.35
C CYS A 664 24.15 26.93 0.41
N ASP A 665 25.13 27.75 0.85
CA ASP A 665 26.39 27.95 0.11
C ASP A 665 27.26 26.69 0.14
N ARG A 666 27.17 25.93 1.23
CA ARG A 666 27.93 24.69 1.45
C ARG A 666 27.04 23.61 2.04
N VAL A 667 27.33 22.39 1.67
CA VAL A 667 26.62 21.19 2.16
C VAL A 667 27.64 20.11 2.51
N LYS A 668 27.43 19.42 3.63
CA LYS A 668 28.21 18.24 3.99
C LYS A 668 27.28 17.15 4.49
N TYR A 669 27.29 16.01 3.83
CA TYR A 669 26.61 14.80 4.29
C TYR A 669 27.57 14.02 5.19
N VAL A 670 27.25 13.91 6.48
CA VAL A 670 28.08 13.23 7.49
C VAL A 670 27.69 11.76 7.58
N SER A 671 26.43 11.45 7.40
CA SER A 671 25.85 10.11 7.46
C SER A 671 26.03 9.31 6.17
N THR A 672 26.93 9.71 5.29
CA THR A 672 27.12 9.03 3.99
C THR A 672 27.34 7.52 4.20
N GLY A 673 26.41 6.73 3.66
CA GLY A 673 26.42 5.26 3.77
C GLY A 673 25.69 4.68 4.99
N LYS A 674 25.21 5.47 5.93
CA LYS A 674 24.36 5.01 7.04
C LYS A 674 22.89 5.02 6.61
N VAL A 675 22.19 3.94 6.87
CA VAL A 675 20.76 3.79 6.57
C VAL A 675 20.04 3.11 7.74
N SER A 676 18.76 3.38 7.87
CA SER A 676 17.93 2.97 9.01
C SER A 676 17.82 1.45 9.25
N TYR A 677 18.14 0.60 8.25
CA TYR A 677 18.13 -0.86 8.43
C TYR A 677 19.48 -1.45 8.83
N ILE A 678 20.53 -0.61 8.98
CA ILE A 678 21.83 -1.02 9.52
C ILE A 678 21.83 -0.78 11.02
N TYR A 679 22.55 -1.63 11.75
CA TYR A 679 22.66 -1.55 13.22
C TYR A 679 23.92 -0.87 13.72
N ASP A 680 24.69 -0.24 12.83
CA ASP A 680 25.85 0.57 13.22
C ASP A 680 25.39 1.78 14.03
N LYS A 681 26.24 2.21 14.95
CA LYS A 681 25.98 3.43 15.71
C LYS A 681 25.92 4.63 14.74
N TRP A 682 24.87 5.40 14.87
CA TRP A 682 24.58 6.59 14.05
C TRP A 682 24.39 7.76 15.00
N LEU A 683 25.48 8.49 15.26
CA LEU A 683 25.59 9.43 16.36
C LEU A 683 25.62 10.87 15.83
N ASP A 684 24.91 11.79 16.49
CA ASP A 684 24.91 13.20 16.12
C ASP A 684 26.23 13.89 16.45
N THR A 685 27.04 13.35 17.35
CA THR A 685 28.40 13.83 17.60
C THR A 685 29.33 13.74 16.38
N ASP A 686 29.00 12.94 15.38
CA ASP A 686 29.72 12.87 14.11
C ASP A 686 29.66 14.20 13.32
N LEU A 687 28.70 15.09 13.63
CA LEU A 687 28.62 16.45 13.10
C LEU A 687 29.66 17.38 13.65
N LEU A 688 30.16 17.15 14.90
CA LEU A 688 30.99 18.11 15.63
C LEU A 688 32.33 18.50 14.96
N PRO A 689 33.09 17.57 14.33
CA PRO A 689 34.31 17.94 13.61
C PRO A 689 34.05 18.94 12.48
N TYR A 690 32.99 18.73 11.69
CA TYR A 690 32.61 19.61 10.59
C TYR A 690 32.03 20.95 11.11
N TYR A 691 31.30 20.90 12.22
CA TYR A 691 30.84 22.10 12.91
C TYR A 691 32.01 22.95 13.40
N ASP A 692 33.06 22.34 13.95
CA ASP A 692 34.30 23.02 14.37
C ASP A 692 35.03 23.70 13.18
N GLU A 693 35.04 23.05 12.03
CA GLU A 693 35.60 23.62 10.80
C GLU A 693 34.83 24.87 10.34
N GLU A 694 33.48 24.81 10.34
CA GLU A 694 32.67 25.96 9.95
C GLU A 694 32.73 27.13 10.94
N LEU A 695 32.87 26.84 12.22
CA LEU A 695 33.06 27.90 13.24
C LEU A 695 34.40 28.66 13.10
N LYS A 696 35.45 28.02 12.54
CA LYS A 696 36.77 28.61 12.29
C LYS A 696 36.84 29.48 11.02
N ARG A 697 35.85 29.38 10.13
CA ARG A 697 35.83 30.21 8.90
C ARG A 697 35.80 31.71 9.22
N PRO A 698 36.35 32.55 8.36
CA PRO A 698 36.46 33.99 8.60
C PRO A 698 35.14 34.76 8.43
N ASP A 699 34.07 34.11 8.01
CA ASP A 699 32.79 34.77 7.75
C ASP A 699 32.26 35.43 9.02
N ALA A 700 31.91 36.68 8.95
CA ALA A 700 31.43 37.45 10.11
C ALA A 700 30.00 37.05 10.52
N ARG A 701 29.17 36.71 9.54
CA ARG A 701 27.78 36.25 9.77
C ARG A 701 27.63 34.83 9.24
N LYS A 702 27.21 33.92 10.14
CA LYS A 702 27.10 32.49 9.82
C LYS A 702 25.71 31.96 10.15
N LEU A 703 25.14 31.21 9.21
CA LEU A 703 24.02 30.31 9.45
C LEU A 703 24.55 28.89 9.35
N ILE A 704 24.51 28.14 10.44
CA ILE A 704 24.93 26.75 10.48
C ILE A 704 23.67 25.90 10.81
N ILE A 705 23.26 25.06 9.88
CA ILE A 705 22.15 24.12 10.07
C ILE A 705 22.76 22.75 10.36
N LEU A 706 22.38 22.18 11.52
CA LEU A 706 22.75 20.83 11.94
C LEU A 706 21.49 19.95 11.83
N HIS A 707 21.44 19.09 10.85
CA HIS A 707 20.31 18.17 10.66
C HIS A 707 20.65 16.82 11.29
N THR A 708 20.06 16.57 12.45
CA THR A 708 20.39 15.45 13.33
C THR A 708 19.53 14.20 13.00
N VAL A 709 20.02 13.02 13.37
CA VAL A 709 19.22 11.79 13.37
C VAL A 709 18.36 11.67 14.63
N GLY A 710 18.73 12.41 15.71
CA GLY A 710 17.93 12.58 16.92
C GLY A 710 17.47 11.29 17.58
N SER A 711 16.16 11.20 17.82
CA SER A 711 15.50 10.06 18.46
C SER A 711 14.70 9.23 17.46
N HIS A 712 15.22 9.02 16.24
CA HIS A 712 14.56 8.18 15.23
C HIS A 712 14.57 6.70 15.66
N TRP A 713 13.56 5.95 15.27
CA TRP A 713 13.56 4.49 15.43
C TRP A 713 14.63 3.85 14.50
N TYR A 714 15.56 3.01 14.89
CA TYR A 714 15.71 2.24 16.11
C TYR A 714 16.66 2.98 17.09
N TYR A 715 16.13 3.40 18.23
CA TYR A 715 16.77 4.31 19.18
C TYR A 715 18.18 3.90 19.65
N ASN A 716 18.44 2.58 19.81
CA ASN A 716 19.73 2.07 20.32
C ASN A 716 20.93 2.40 19.43
N THR A 717 20.71 2.78 18.19
CA THR A 717 21.78 3.21 17.28
C THR A 717 22.21 4.65 17.51
N HIS A 718 21.44 5.44 18.28
CA HIS A 718 21.62 6.88 18.44
C HIS A 718 22.22 7.31 19.77
N PHE A 719 22.74 6.37 20.56
CA PHE A 719 23.51 6.64 21.77
C PHE A 719 24.64 5.62 21.95
N THR A 720 25.66 5.99 22.73
CA THR A 720 26.76 5.09 23.11
C THR A 720 26.42 4.32 24.39
N ASP A 721 27.15 3.24 24.69
CA ASP A 721 26.93 2.41 25.87
C ASP A 721 27.07 3.21 27.18
N GLU A 722 27.86 4.30 27.19
CA GLU A 722 27.99 5.22 28.32
C GLU A 722 26.66 5.92 28.67
N TYR A 723 25.81 6.17 27.64
CA TYR A 723 24.51 6.81 27.77
C TYR A 723 23.35 5.82 27.90
N GLU A 724 23.61 4.54 28.02
CA GLU A 724 22.63 3.49 28.33
C GLU A 724 22.28 3.51 29.83
N LYS A 725 21.63 4.57 30.29
CA LYS A 725 21.28 4.77 31.72
C LYS A 725 19.94 4.12 32.09
N PHE A 726 18.99 4.14 31.20
CA PHE A 726 17.66 3.55 31.40
C PHE A 726 17.65 2.13 30.84
N LYS A 727 17.36 1.12 31.69
CA LYS A 727 17.44 -0.31 31.38
C LYS A 727 16.18 -1.04 31.84
N PRO A 728 15.79 -2.18 31.17
CA PRO A 728 16.39 -2.74 29.97
C PRO A 728 16.08 -1.92 28.71
N ILE A 729 16.96 -1.95 27.72
CA ILE A 729 16.75 -1.34 26.39
C ILE A 729 16.05 -2.31 25.44
N THR A 730 15.62 -1.83 24.26
CA THR A 730 15.10 -2.68 23.18
C THR A 730 16.19 -3.62 22.68
N ASP A 731 15.82 -4.86 22.39
CA ASP A 731 16.70 -5.89 21.86
C ASP A 731 16.28 -6.36 20.46
N SER A 732 15.18 -5.81 19.93
CA SER A 732 14.70 -6.07 18.57
C SER A 732 14.28 -4.79 17.85
N LYS A 733 14.50 -4.73 16.52
CA LYS A 733 13.91 -3.70 15.63
C LYS A 733 12.42 -3.88 15.38
N ILE A 734 11.90 -5.07 15.62
CA ILE A 734 10.46 -5.32 15.51
C ILE A 734 9.80 -4.75 16.76
N LEU A 735 9.05 -3.68 16.57
CA LEU A 735 8.45 -2.91 17.67
C LEU A 735 7.66 -3.80 18.65
N SER A 736 6.82 -4.70 18.10
CA SER A 736 5.97 -5.60 18.88
C SER A 736 6.72 -6.69 19.66
N SER A 737 8.00 -6.90 19.42
CA SER A 737 8.86 -7.83 20.16
C SER A 737 9.43 -7.24 21.45
N ASN A 738 9.29 -5.93 21.64
CA ASN A 738 9.81 -5.23 22.80
C ASN A 738 8.68 -4.87 23.78
N SER A 739 8.97 -4.84 25.07
CA SER A 739 8.05 -4.31 26.07
C SER A 739 7.99 -2.78 26.01
N PHE A 740 6.89 -2.21 26.51
CA PHE A 740 6.72 -0.76 26.66
C PHE A 740 7.92 -0.11 27.38
N GLY A 741 8.37 -0.73 28.50
CA GLY A 741 9.49 -0.24 29.29
C GLY A 741 10.80 -0.22 28.49
N GLN A 742 11.07 -1.22 27.67
CA GLN A 742 12.26 -1.27 26.82
C GLN A 742 12.24 -0.15 25.76
N ILE A 743 11.09 0.07 25.10
CA ILE A 743 10.93 1.11 24.09
C ILE A 743 11.15 2.48 24.72
N ARG A 744 10.47 2.77 25.86
CA ARG A 744 10.63 4.03 26.60
C ARG A 744 12.06 4.24 27.07
N ASN A 745 12.72 3.21 27.60
CA ASN A 745 14.11 3.30 28.07
C ASN A 745 15.07 3.64 26.93
N SER A 746 14.94 2.98 25.79
CA SER A 746 15.77 3.25 24.61
C SER A 746 15.56 4.66 24.06
N TYR A 747 14.31 5.11 24.03
CA TYR A 747 13.96 6.47 23.63
C TYR A 747 14.55 7.52 24.59
N ASP A 748 14.40 7.33 25.89
CA ASP A 748 14.95 8.25 26.90
C ASP A 748 16.49 8.29 26.86
N ASN A 749 17.17 7.17 26.56
CA ASN A 749 18.62 7.15 26.37
C ASN A 749 19.05 7.94 25.11
N SER A 750 18.27 7.90 24.02
CA SER A 750 18.57 8.70 22.84
C SER A 750 18.43 10.20 23.11
N ILE A 751 17.44 10.61 23.92
CA ILE A 751 17.27 12.00 24.34
C ILE A 751 18.43 12.44 25.24
N LEU A 752 18.86 11.57 26.17
CA LEU A 752 20.00 11.84 27.04
C LEU A 752 21.29 12.04 26.23
N TYR A 753 21.46 11.31 25.15
CA TYR A 753 22.60 11.52 24.24
C TYR A 753 22.47 12.79 23.40
N SER A 754 21.25 13.15 22.99
CA SER A 754 20.98 14.42 22.32
C SER A 754 21.28 15.61 23.24
N ASP A 755 20.96 15.53 24.53
CA ASP A 755 21.31 16.53 25.54
C ASP A 755 22.82 16.75 25.62
N PHE A 756 23.62 15.68 25.63
CA PHE A 756 25.08 15.76 25.54
C PHE A 756 25.55 16.44 24.25
N PHE A 757 24.97 16.05 23.10
CA PHE A 757 25.30 16.68 21.81
C PHE A 757 25.00 18.17 21.80
N TRP A 758 23.83 18.60 22.29
CA TRP A 758 23.46 20.01 22.36
C TRP A 758 24.41 20.80 23.25
N HIS A 759 24.79 20.25 24.40
CA HIS A 759 25.77 20.86 25.30
C HIS A 759 27.12 21.05 24.61
N GLN A 760 27.59 20.07 23.83
CA GLN A 760 28.83 20.20 23.04
C GLN A 760 28.72 21.29 21.97
N VAL A 761 27.58 21.47 21.34
CA VAL A 761 27.33 22.56 20.38
C VAL A 761 27.31 23.93 21.09
N ILE A 762 26.62 24.03 22.21
CA ILE A 762 26.49 25.24 23.02
C ILE A 762 27.88 25.70 23.55
N ASP A 763 28.71 24.83 24.07
CA ASP A 763 30.02 25.14 24.61
C ASP A 763 30.93 25.87 23.59
N ARG A 764 30.82 25.48 22.30
CA ARG A 764 31.59 26.10 21.22
C ARG A 764 31.11 27.52 20.84
N LEU A 765 29.90 27.89 21.31
CA LEU A 765 29.27 29.19 21.00
C LEU A 765 29.39 30.21 22.12
N ARG A 766 29.75 29.81 23.36
CA ARG A 766 29.70 30.69 24.56
C ARG A 766 30.40 32.04 24.38
N ASN A 767 31.56 32.03 23.72
CA ASN A 767 32.37 33.25 23.54
C ASN A 767 32.11 33.98 22.22
N LYS A 768 30.97 33.75 21.60
CA LYS A 768 30.54 34.35 20.30
C LYS A 768 29.25 35.12 20.48
N ASN A 769 28.99 36.09 19.63
CA ASN A 769 27.64 36.63 19.50
C ASN A 769 26.80 35.57 18.78
N ALA A 770 26.06 34.76 19.54
CA ALA A 770 25.43 33.58 18.98
C ALA A 770 24.04 33.31 19.56
N VAL A 771 23.19 32.76 18.74
CA VAL A 771 21.89 32.18 19.10
C VAL A 771 21.73 30.79 18.46
N LEU A 772 21.19 29.86 19.23
CA LEU A 772 20.89 28.51 18.78
C LEU A 772 19.40 28.28 18.94
N ILE A 773 18.76 27.77 17.89
CA ILE A 773 17.38 27.31 17.92
C ILE A 773 17.38 25.81 17.64
N TYR A 774 16.77 25.04 18.51
CA TYR A 774 16.46 23.63 18.31
C TYR A 774 14.97 23.46 18.07
N LEU A 775 14.60 22.74 17.03
CA LEU A 775 13.23 22.33 16.77
C LEU A 775 13.22 20.91 16.20
N SER A 776 12.55 19.99 16.88
CA SER A 776 12.26 18.68 16.28
C SER A 776 11.22 18.83 15.17
N ASP A 777 11.33 18.00 14.17
CA ASP A 777 10.39 18.01 13.04
C ASP A 777 8.98 17.60 13.47
N HIS A 778 8.84 16.60 14.35
CA HIS A 778 7.61 16.17 15.00
C HIS A 778 7.91 15.56 16.38
N GLY A 779 6.87 15.25 17.10
CA GLY A 779 6.94 14.47 18.33
C GLY A 779 6.85 12.97 18.07
N GLU A 780 6.73 12.19 19.15
CA GLU A 780 6.72 10.73 19.10
C GLU A 780 5.65 10.15 20.03
N CYS A 781 5.00 9.07 19.62
CA CYS A 781 4.04 8.33 20.42
C CYS A 781 4.75 7.27 21.26
N MET A 782 4.50 7.24 22.57
CA MET A 782 5.16 6.36 23.54
C MET A 782 4.16 5.47 24.28
N GLY A 783 3.15 4.92 23.60
CA GLY A 783 2.18 3.99 24.16
C GLY A 783 0.81 4.60 24.40
N GLU A 784 0.60 5.87 24.06
CA GLU A 784 -0.71 6.50 24.09
C GLU A 784 -1.67 5.73 23.17
N ASP A 785 -2.86 5.39 23.70
CA ASP A 785 -3.87 4.57 22.99
C ASP A 785 -3.34 3.21 22.47
N GLY A 786 -2.25 2.69 23.07
CA GLY A 786 -1.60 1.45 22.64
C GLY A 786 -0.72 1.57 21.40
N HIS A 787 -0.42 2.80 20.96
CA HIS A 787 0.40 3.08 19.78
C HIS A 787 1.82 3.53 20.16
N PHE A 788 2.76 3.22 19.26
CA PHE A 788 4.17 3.60 19.40
C PHE A 788 4.65 4.15 18.08
N ILE A 789 5.71 4.96 18.11
CA ILE A 789 6.28 5.67 16.98
C ILE A 789 5.27 6.61 16.31
N HIS A 790 5.64 7.28 15.24
CA HIS A 790 4.81 8.24 14.51
C HIS A 790 4.27 7.65 13.19
N GLY A 791 3.31 8.35 12.57
CA GLY A 791 2.84 8.12 11.20
C GLY A 791 1.82 7.00 11.00
N SER A 792 1.59 6.10 11.98
CA SER A 792 0.62 4.99 11.83
C SER A 792 -0.79 5.38 12.27
N VAL A 793 -0.90 6.15 13.33
CA VAL A 793 -2.14 6.71 13.89
C VAL A 793 -1.86 8.14 14.28
N ASP A 794 -2.74 9.06 13.94
CA ASP A 794 -2.61 10.46 14.30
C ASP A 794 -3.05 10.70 15.74
N ASN A 795 -2.15 11.20 16.59
CA ASN A 795 -2.46 11.57 17.97
C ASN A 795 -1.63 12.77 18.43
N GLU A 796 -2.10 13.47 19.47
CA GLU A 796 -1.54 14.74 19.92
C GLU A 796 -0.03 14.71 20.27
N PRO A 797 0.54 13.68 20.94
CA PRO A 797 1.97 13.65 21.24
C PRO A 797 2.89 13.76 20.03
N GLN A 798 2.46 13.30 18.87
CA GLN A 798 3.24 13.39 17.61
C GLN A 798 3.30 14.83 17.07
N HIS A 799 2.34 15.67 17.46
CA HIS A 799 2.25 17.07 17.06
C HIS A 799 2.93 18.05 18.01
N LEU A 800 3.52 17.57 19.11
CA LEU A 800 4.18 18.39 20.13
C LEU A 800 5.70 18.17 20.11
N PRO A 801 6.42 18.71 19.11
CA PRO A 801 7.86 18.57 19.00
C PRO A 801 8.61 19.31 20.12
N GLY A 802 9.75 18.76 20.52
CA GLY A 802 10.68 19.46 21.43
C GLY A 802 11.28 20.69 20.77
N CYS A 803 11.29 21.81 21.50
CA CYS A 803 11.86 23.07 21.03
C CYS A 803 12.52 23.83 22.18
N PHE A 804 13.73 24.39 21.93
CA PHE A 804 14.36 25.32 22.84
C PHE A 804 15.22 26.32 22.07
N VAL A 805 15.48 27.46 22.73
CA VAL A 805 16.38 28.49 22.25
C VAL A 805 17.47 28.69 23.30
N TRP A 806 18.73 28.64 22.86
CA TRP A 806 19.88 29.06 23.68
C TRP A 806 20.50 30.31 23.06
N TYR A 807 21.02 31.21 23.91
CA TYR A 807 21.72 32.42 23.47
C TYR A 807 22.95 32.67 24.33
N SER A 808 23.98 33.26 23.70
CA SER A 808 25.21 33.63 24.41
C SER A 808 25.01 34.90 25.25
N ASP A 809 25.93 35.14 26.23
CA ASP A 809 25.94 36.37 27.02
C ASP A 809 26.14 37.63 26.16
N GLU A 810 26.90 37.52 25.08
CA GLU A 810 27.08 38.58 24.11
C GLU A 810 25.78 38.92 23.39
N PHE A 811 25.02 37.90 22.96
CA PHE A 811 23.71 38.09 22.38
C PHE A 811 22.75 38.76 23.37
N ALA A 812 22.73 38.29 24.62
CA ALA A 812 21.85 38.86 25.64
C ALA A 812 22.16 40.35 25.91
N ARG A 813 23.46 40.72 25.89
CA ARG A 813 23.89 42.13 26.06
C ARG A 813 23.47 43.00 24.84
N ARG A 814 23.60 42.49 23.64
CA ARG A 814 23.27 43.23 22.41
C ARG A 814 21.78 43.35 22.17
N TYR A 815 21.02 42.30 22.53
CA TYR A 815 19.60 42.18 22.21
C TYR A 815 18.73 41.92 23.46
N PRO A 816 18.78 42.73 24.50
CA PRO A 816 18.12 42.50 25.79
C PRO A 816 16.58 42.44 25.65
N GLN A 817 16.03 43.16 24.65
CA GLN A 817 14.57 43.11 24.41
C GLN A 817 14.16 41.78 23.80
N LYS A 818 14.90 41.24 22.82
CA LYS A 818 14.61 39.94 22.24
C LYS A 818 14.63 38.82 23.29
N VAL A 819 15.64 38.89 24.21
CA VAL A 819 15.72 37.92 25.31
C VAL A 819 14.54 38.04 26.27
N ARG A 820 14.10 39.27 26.58
CA ARG A 820 12.92 39.47 27.44
C ARG A 820 11.64 38.92 26.78
N SER A 821 11.42 39.27 25.52
CA SER A 821 10.28 38.73 24.76
C SER A 821 10.30 37.21 24.68
N LEU A 822 11.43 36.60 24.33
CA LEU A 822 11.60 35.15 24.30
C LEU A 822 11.22 34.50 25.63
N ARG A 823 11.72 35.02 26.77
CA ARG A 823 11.39 34.50 28.11
C ARG A 823 9.90 34.68 28.46
N SER A 824 9.27 35.79 28.04
CA SER A 824 7.84 36.05 28.29
C SER A 824 6.92 35.18 27.40
N ASN A 825 7.43 34.75 26.29
CA ASN A 825 6.68 33.95 25.31
C ASN A 825 6.82 32.43 25.49
N LYS A 826 7.64 31.95 26.42
CA LYS A 826 8.02 30.52 26.56
C LYS A 826 6.84 29.55 26.78
N ASP A 827 5.80 30.03 27.43
CA ASP A 827 4.60 29.25 27.79
C ASP A 827 3.42 29.49 26.81
N LYS A 828 3.65 30.26 25.73
CA LYS A 828 2.63 30.49 24.71
C LYS A 828 2.64 29.38 23.66
N ARG A 829 1.45 29.00 23.21
CA ARG A 829 1.32 28.05 22.10
C ARG A 829 1.67 28.73 20.78
N TYR A 830 2.62 28.16 20.05
CA TYR A 830 2.99 28.54 18.69
C TYR A 830 2.87 27.33 17.76
N LYS A 831 2.57 27.59 16.49
CA LYS A 831 2.72 26.57 15.45
C LYS A 831 4.14 26.55 14.90
N SER A 832 4.63 25.39 14.43
CA SER A 832 6.03 25.18 14.02
C SER A 832 6.53 26.16 12.96
N TYR A 833 5.66 26.74 12.14
CA TYR A 833 6.02 27.76 11.15
C TYR A 833 6.43 29.13 11.77
N PHE A 834 6.34 29.30 13.11
CA PHE A 834 6.97 30.43 13.81
C PHE A 834 8.45 30.57 13.47
N LEU A 835 9.10 29.43 13.14
CA LEU A 835 10.55 29.36 12.94
C LEU A 835 11.03 30.33 11.86
N PHE A 836 10.37 30.37 10.69
CA PHE A 836 10.76 31.25 9.59
C PHE A 836 10.89 32.69 10.04
N HIS A 837 9.92 33.21 10.79
CA HIS A 837 9.88 34.60 11.26
C HIS A 837 10.87 34.85 12.40
N SER A 838 10.97 33.88 13.30
CA SER A 838 11.80 34.02 14.50
C SER A 838 13.30 33.90 14.22
N ILE A 839 13.70 32.99 13.31
CA ILE A 839 15.12 32.84 12.98
C ILE A 839 15.69 34.06 12.24
N LEU A 840 14.87 34.71 11.38
CA LEU A 840 15.24 35.96 10.72
C LEU A 840 15.39 37.10 11.72
N ASP A 841 14.47 37.23 12.68
CA ASP A 841 14.61 38.25 13.73
C ASP A 841 15.77 37.95 14.69
N ALA A 842 15.96 36.68 15.10
CA ALA A 842 17.14 36.27 15.86
C ALA A 842 18.45 36.70 15.16
N ALA A 843 18.51 36.57 13.85
CA ALA A 843 19.63 36.98 13.00
C ALA A 843 19.77 38.53 12.81
N ASP A 844 18.96 39.30 13.49
CA ASP A 844 18.89 40.78 13.38
C ASP A 844 18.63 41.28 11.93
N ILE A 845 17.79 40.50 11.19
CA ILE A 845 17.40 40.80 9.82
C ILE A 845 16.06 41.54 9.83
N LYS A 846 16.00 42.67 9.13
CA LYS A 846 14.75 43.38 8.82
C LYS A 846 14.28 43.02 7.42
N SER A 847 13.07 42.54 7.34
CA SER A 847 12.42 42.20 6.08
C SER A 847 10.89 42.36 6.22
N GLY A 848 10.22 42.79 5.15
CA GLY A 848 8.77 42.88 5.10
C GLY A 848 8.06 41.50 5.07
N TYR A 849 8.82 40.39 5.13
CA TYR A 849 8.28 39.03 5.18
C TYR A 849 8.18 38.47 6.59
N ILE A 850 8.65 39.19 7.61
CA ILE A 850 8.54 38.79 9.01
C ILE A 850 7.16 39.18 9.54
N ASP A 851 6.46 38.24 10.12
CA ASP A 851 5.22 38.46 10.86
C ASP A 851 5.53 38.47 12.36
N ASP A 852 5.38 39.65 12.98
CA ASP A 852 5.70 39.85 14.40
C ASP A 852 4.70 39.14 15.32
N SER A 853 3.48 38.79 14.83
CA SER A 853 2.43 38.14 15.64
C SER A 853 2.74 36.70 16.01
N ILE A 854 3.57 36.04 15.21
CA ILE A 854 4.01 34.64 15.41
C ILE A 854 5.51 34.51 15.68
N ASN A 855 6.18 35.65 15.99
CA ASN A 855 7.60 35.71 16.26
C ASN A 855 7.87 35.62 17.76
N ILE A 856 8.66 34.64 18.22
CA ILE A 856 8.96 34.39 19.63
C ILE A 856 9.88 35.47 20.25
N PHE A 857 10.55 36.27 19.45
CA PHE A 857 11.43 37.36 19.90
C PHE A 857 10.73 38.73 19.95
N ARG A 858 9.39 38.80 19.72
CA ARG A 858 8.56 40.02 19.74
C ARG A 858 7.52 40.06 20.83
#